data_9fb5468fb94e1a6027baec5c4f31c569
#
_entry.id   9fb5468fb94e1a6027baec5c4f31c569
#
_cell.length_a   1.000
_cell.length_b   1.000
_cell.length_c   1.000
_cell.angle_alpha   90.00
_cell.angle_beta   90.00
_cell.angle_gamma   90.00
#
_symmetry.space_group_name_H-M   'P 1'
#
loop_
_entity.id
_entity.type
_entity.pdbx_description
1 polymer ?
#
loop_
_entity_poly.entity_id
_entity_poly.type
_entity_poly.pdbx_seq_one_letter_code
_entity_poly.pdbx_strand_id
1 'polypeptide(L)'
;MANILLIEPDYKCKQPPLGLMKISFFHKNIMHDYVRFTKGRLPAALSGTKWDRVYVTSLFTFEWKATIEAIEYAKTLVDSIDQIVVGGIAATMLPDQIYEETGIRPVCGLLNEPGKLGLPGDECIDQLTPDYSMLDDVDYVYPFNDAYFLSATKGCGNKCGFCAVQTLEPTFIPYIDIKERIKAIDERFGPKKDLILMDNNVLRSPRFNEIIDDIIAAGFGKGATYKNPRTGKTVQRYVDFNQGLDALFLTEAKAKRLGEIALRPARVAFDHIEDRDIYERALRLCAKHGITELSNYVLYNSEDFGEKGRKYHADTPADLYDRMKITLDLLDELNDEYGGEQRIAAFSFPMRYIPLSAHERGYVGSQWNAKFLRAVQRMLVPTQGKGVCSRSFFEADFGLDADDFVRYLSMPERLIAARGKISTTSRGKTSETAEQFAIRKAGWERDQKKIDVWNGLYAQLGNEHDDFVNLIGDNEYLPEKVLSISSVLQKKMYLLYLTTPRLVSLLGMLDKSSPTCTVVKEFVEEECPELYLDILDLVSESEVQQNYVFRNFVDFFGRKGVVDLLTRLNKIDLAADKQLTKWDTIAKKEGIGYIDFELVRVYRRFVDLDVLPAEDHKAAQKYIMTMEMTELASILHAHIKEFESSLLAAIDNEKGQALLRKVSKTITNNIQFKLENFLGES
;
A
#
# COMPACT_ATOMS: atom_id res chain seq x y z
N MET A 1 -23.75 -31.18 -23.86
CA MET A 1 -22.61 -30.92 -23.00
C MET A 1 -22.00 -29.62 -23.50
N ALA A 2 -22.17 -28.55 -22.75
CA ALA A 2 -21.62 -27.24 -23.09
C ALA A 2 -20.23 -27.02 -22.43
N ASN A 3 -19.44 -26.15 -23.02
CA ASN A 3 -18.15 -25.69 -22.45
C ASN A 3 -18.39 -24.44 -21.62
N ILE A 4 -18.20 -24.55 -20.30
CA ILE A 4 -18.47 -23.50 -19.34
C ILE A 4 -17.14 -23.00 -18.72
N LEU A 5 -16.93 -21.69 -18.79
CA LEU A 5 -15.78 -21.05 -18.15
C LEU A 5 -16.23 -20.22 -16.97
N LEU A 6 -15.52 -20.37 -15.85
CA LEU A 6 -15.69 -19.57 -14.64
C LEU A 6 -14.45 -18.71 -14.45
N ILE A 7 -14.61 -17.39 -14.36
CA ILE A 7 -13.50 -16.43 -14.21
C ILE A 7 -13.63 -15.68 -12.88
N GLU A 8 -12.62 -15.80 -12.03
CA GLU A 8 -12.38 -14.84 -10.96
C GLU A 8 -11.31 -13.85 -11.44
N PRO A 9 -11.54 -12.52 -11.38
CA PRO A 9 -10.53 -11.54 -11.74
C PRO A 9 -9.21 -11.71 -10.95
N ASP A 10 -8.10 -11.24 -11.50
CA ASP A 10 -6.76 -11.41 -10.90
C ASP A 10 -6.51 -10.42 -9.75
N TYR A 11 -7.26 -10.54 -8.68
CA TYR A 11 -7.02 -9.86 -7.41
C TYR A 11 -6.72 -10.86 -6.28
N LYS A 12 -6.06 -10.40 -5.23
CA LYS A 12 -5.76 -11.26 -4.07
C LYS A 12 -7.00 -11.48 -3.22
N CYS A 13 -7.40 -12.72 -3.03
CA CYS A 13 -8.49 -13.11 -2.16
C CYS A 13 -8.08 -14.22 -1.21
N LYS A 14 -8.57 -14.18 0.05
CA LYS A 14 -8.30 -15.22 1.05
C LYS A 14 -9.26 -16.40 0.93
N GLN A 15 -10.47 -16.14 0.48
CA GLN A 15 -11.56 -17.11 0.34
C GLN A 15 -11.79 -17.44 -1.13
N PRO A 16 -12.11 -18.69 -1.45
CA PRO A 16 -12.48 -19.05 -2.81
C PRO A 16 -13.83 -18.42 -3.22
N PRO A 17 -14.09 -18.29 -4.53
CA PRO A 17 -15.29 -17.62 -5.05
C PRO A 17 -16.54 -18.53 -4.91
N LEU A 18 -17.19 -18.47 -3.73
CA LEU A 18 -18.30 -19.35 -3.35
C LEU A 18 -19.44 -19.39 -4.39
N GLY A 19 -19.78 -18.26 -5.00
CA GLY A 19 -20.80 -18.18 -6.04
C GLY A 19 -20.42 -19.03 -7.27
N LEU A 20 -19.17 -18.93 -7.73
CA LEU A 20 -18.67 -19.75 -8.84
C LEU A 20 -18.58 -21.22 -8.47
N MET A 21 -18.23 -21.56 -7.24
CA MET A 21 -18.21 -22.96 -6.78
C MET A 21 -19.61 -23.60 -6.86
N LYS A 22 -20.67 -22.85 -6.53
CA LYS A 22 -22.06 -23.34 -6.65
C LYS A 22 -22.51 -23.42 -8.12
N ILE A 23 -22.11 -22.47 -8.95
CA ILE A 23 -22.36 -22.51 -10.40
C ILE A 23 -21.61 -23.71 -11.03
N SER A 24 -20.38 -23.98 -10.61
CA SER A 24 -19.62 -25.16 -11.04
C SER A 24 -20.37 -26.46 -10.73
N PHE A 25 -20.87 -26.56 -9.50
CA PHE A 25 -21.67 -27.71 -9.09
C PHE A 25 -22.91 -27.89 -9.96
N PHE A 26 -23.65 -26.82 -10.23
CA PHE A 26 -24.83 -26.83 -11.09
C PHE A 26 -24.49 -27.38 -12.47
N HIS A 27 -23.50 -26.82 -13.15
CA HIS A 27 -23.13 -27.26 -14.50
C HIS A 27 -22.57 -28.67 -14.54
N LYS A 28 -21.68 -29.06 -13.61
CA LYS A 28 -21.08 -30.40 -13.59
C LYS A 28 -22.08 -31.50 -13.23
N ASN A 29 -22.93 -31.26 -12.19
CA ASN A 29 -23.73 -32.34 -11.61
C ASN A 29 -25.19 -32.35 -12.03
N ILE A 30 -25.75 -31.22 -12.49
CA ILE A 30 -27.15 -31.11 -12.91
C ILE A 30 -27.23 -31.03 -14.44
N MET A 31 -26.42 -30.15 -15.06
CA MET A 31 -26.41 -29.96 -16.51
C MET A 31 -25.50 -30.95 -17.26
N HIS A 32 -24.57 -31.59 -16.55
CA HIS A 32 -23.56 -32.50 -17.11
C HIS A 32 -22.65 -31.83 -18.14
N ASP A 33 -22.27 -30.56 -17.88
CA ASP A 33 -21.43 -29.77 -18.76
C ASP A 33 -19.93 -29.92 -18.39
N TYR A 34 -19.06 -29.58 -19.35
CA TYR A 34 -17.64 -29.41 -19.11
C TYR A 34 -17.40 -28.04 -18.47
N VAL A 35 -16.79 -28.00 -17.30
CA VAL A 35 -16.54 -26.77 -16.54
C VAL A 35 -15.05 -26.59 -16.30
N ARG A 36 -14.56 -25.39 -16.58
CA ARG A 36 -13.20 -24.96 -16.25
C ARG A 36 -13.22 -23.68 -15.43
N PHE A 37 -12.40 -23.62 -14.41
CA PHE A 37 -12.19 -22.41 -13.61
C PHE A 37 -10.83 -21.76 -13.93
N THR A 38 -10.78 -20.45 -13.93
CA THR A 38 -9.53 -19.68 -14.01
C THR A 38 -9.56 -18.46 -13.08
N LYS A 39 -8.40 -18.11 -12.57
CA LYS A 39 -8.15 -16.85 -11.88
C LYS A 39 -7.32 -15.95 -12.79
N GLY A 40 -7.92 -14.85 -13.24
CA GLY A 40 -7.37 -14.03 -14.31
C GLY A 40 -7.55 -14.68 -15.69
N ARG A 41 -6.45 -14.88 -16.41
CA ARG A 41 -6.46 -15.41 -17.77
C ARG A 41 -6.25 -16.92 -17.81
N LEU A 42 -6.82 -17.55 -18.81
CA LEU A 42 -6.60 -18.97 -19.09
C LEU A 42 -5.13 -19.28 -19.43
N PRO A 43 -4.64 -20.48 -19.08
CA PRO A 43 -3.37 -20.97 -19.59
C PRO A 43 -3.35 -20.97 -21.14
N ALA A 44 -2.18 -20.71 -21.73
CA ALA A 44 -1.99 -20.61 -23.18
C ALA A 44 -2.52 -21.84 -23.95
N ALA A 45 -2.43 -23.04 -23.35
CA ALA A 45 -2.93 -24.28 -23.93
C ALA A 45 -4.48 -24.29 -24.17
N LEU A 46 -5.22 -23.45 -23.48
CA LEU A 46 -6.69 -23.34 -23.58
C LEU A 46 -7.14 -22.06 -24.29
N SER A 47 -6.22 -21.22 -24.78
CA SER A 47 -6.54 -19.93 -25.40
C SER A 47 -7.37 -20.03 -26.69
N GLY A 48 -7.34 -21.17 -27.38
CA GLY A 48 -8.14 -21.44 -28.59
C GLY A 48 -9.47 -22.11 -28.33
N THR A 49 -9.84 -22.42 -27.09
CA THR A 49 -11.11 -23.06 -26.75
C THR A 49 -12.23 -22.05 -26.84
N LYS A 50 -13.29 -22.40 -27.60
CA LYS A 50 -14.56 -21.66 -27.60
C LYS A 50 -15.43 -22.09 -26.43
N TRP A 51 -16.03 -21.12 -25.77
CA TRP A 51 -16.86 -21.32 -24.59
C TRP A 51 -18.32 -21.01 -24.93
N ASP A 52 -19.20 -21.93 -24.61
CA ASP A 52 -20.64 -21.74 -24.83
C ASP A 52 -21.21 -20.75 -23.78
N ARG A 53 -20.58 -20.66 -22.60
CA ARG A 53 -20.97 -19.70 -21.58
C ARG A 53 -19.79 -19.36 -20.66
N VAL A 54 -19.67 -18.09 -20.29
CA VAL A 54 -18.62 -17.58 -19.41
C VAL A 54 -19.26 -16.85 -18.23
N TYR A 55 -18.87 -17.22 -17.02
CA TYR A 55 -19.27 -16.53 -15.79
C TYR A 55 -18.10 -15.74 -15.24
N VAL A 56 -18.30 -14.45 -14.97
CA VAL A 56 -17.31 -13.58 -14.34
C VAL A 56 -17.84 -13.13 -12.98
N THR A 57 -17.11 -13.45 -11.90
CA THR A 57 -17.47 -12.96 -10.57
C THR A 57 -16.79 -11.63 -10.27
N SER A 58 -17.40 -10.82 -9.40
CA SER A 58 -16.83 -9.57 -8.89
C SER A 58 -17.04 -9.48 -7.39
N LEU A 59 -15.99 -9.17 -6.62
CA LEU A 59 -16.08 -9.11 -5.16
C LEU A 59 -15.99 -7.67 -4.65
N PHE A 60 -14.91 -6.95 -5.00
CA PHE A 60 -14.59 -5.64 -4.44
C PHE A 60 -14.89 -4.53 -5.44
N THR A 61 -15.62 -3.49 -5.02
CA THR A 61 -15.86 -2.30 -5.85
C THR A 61 -14.55 -1.56 -6.18
N PHE A 62 -13.59 -1.59 -5.30
CA PHE A 62 -12.27 -0.95 -5.46
C PHE A 62 -11.24 -1.78 -6.29
N GLU A 63 -11.57 -3.00 -6.69
CA GLU A 63 -10.84 -3.79 -7.69
C GLU A 63 -11.52 -3.67 -9.06
N TRP A 64 -12.05 -2.49 -9.35
CA TRP A 64 -12.83 -2.18 -10.55
C TRP A 64 -12.08 -2.53 -11.83
N LYS A 65 -10.84 -2.04 -11.94
CA LYS A 65 -10.00 -2.30 -13.11
C LYS A 65 -9.85 -3.80 -13.42
N ALA A 66 -9.53 -4.61 -12.40
CA ALA A 66 -9.38 -6.06 -12.58
C ALA A 66 -10.70 -6.72 -13.00
N THR A 67 -11.83 -6.22 -12.48
CA THR A 67 -13.16 -6.71 -12.85
C THR A 67 -13.48 -6.40 -14.30
N ILE A 68 -13.29 -5.16 -14.75
CA ILE A 68 -13.52 -4.76 -16.15
C ILE A 68 -12.58 -5.51 -17.10
N GLU A 69 -11.29 -5.62 -16.78
CA GLU A 69 -10.31 -6.38 -17.57
C GLU A 69 -10.72 -7.86 -17.73
N ALA A 70 -11.30 -8.48 -16.69
CA ALA A 70 -11.79 -9.86 -16.76
C ALA A 70 -13.05 -9.98 -17.64
N ILE A 71 -13.95 -9.00 -17.60
CA ILE A 71 -15.14 -8.96 -18.47
C ILE A 71 -14.73 -8.75 -19.92
N GLU A 72 -13.84 -7.82 -20.21
CA GLU A 72 -13.33 -7.58 -21.56
C GLU A 72 -12.57 -8.79 -22.11
N TYR A 73 -11.83 -9.48 -21.25
CA TYR A 73 -11.19 -10.74 -21.61
C TYR A 73 -12.25 -11.81 -21.95
N ALA A 74 -13.32 -11.95 -21.16
CA ALA A 74 -14.39 -12.90 -21.43
C ALA A 74 -15.03 -12.70 -22.83
N LYS A 75 -15.17 -11.45 -23.29
CA LYS A 75 -15.69 -11.14 -24.63
C LYS A 75 -14.84 -11.73 -25.76
N THR A 76 -13.55 -11.90 -25.54
CA THR A 76 -12.65 -12.51 -26.55
C THR A 76 -12.78 -14.03 -26.65
N LEU A 77 -13.51 -14.66 -25.72
CA LEU A 77 -13.61 -16.12 -25.58
C LEU A 77 -14.95 -16.71 -26.04
N VAL A 78 -15.90 -15.86 -26.41
CA VAL A 78 -17.25 -16.21 -26.81
C VAL A 78 -17.60 -15.67 -28.20
N ASP A 79 -18.65 -16.20 -28.83
CA ASP A 79 -19.12 -15.70 -30.11
C ASP A 79 -20.13 -14.53 -29.96
N SER A 80 -20.84 -14.45 -28.81
CA SER A 80 -21.79 -13.38 -28.48
C SER A 80 -21.63 -12.96 -27.02
N ILE A 81 -21.81 -11.66 -26.73
CA ILE A 81 -21.82 -11.13 -25.36
C ILE A 81 -22.96 -11.70 -24.50
N ASP A 82 -24.04 -12.21 -25.11
CA ASP A 82 -25.14 -12.86 -24.38
C ASP A 82 -24.70 -14.18 -23.70
N GLN A 83 -23.57 -14.73 -24.09
CA GLN A 83 -22.96 -15.90 -23.47
C GLN A 83 -22.20 -15.57 -22.19
N ILE A 84 -22.07 -14.28 -21.85
CA ILE A 84 -21.34 -13.82 -20.66
C ILE A 84 -22.34 -13.43 -19.56
N VAL A 85 -22.12 -14.00 -18.38
CA VAL A 85 -22.87 -13.68 -17.17
C VAL A 85 -21.93 -13.07 -16.15
N VAL A 86 -22.16 -11.82 -15.79
CA VAL A 86 -21.42 -11.11 -14.76
C VAL A 86 -22.24 -11.07 -13.49
N GLY A 87 -21.64 -11.36 -12.34
CA GLY A 87 -22.31 -11.33 -11.04
C GLY A 87 -21.35 -11.07 -9.89
N GLY A 88 -21.88 -11.17 -8.68
CA GLY A 88 -21.12 -10.94 -7.43
C GLY A 88 -21.41 -9.62 -6.78
N ILE A 89 -20.65 -9.29 -5.73
CA ILE A 89 -20.95 -8.16 -4.85
C ILE A 89 -20.79 -6.82 -5.59
N ALA A 90 -19.63 -6.58 -6.20
CA ALA A 90 -19.40 -5.33 -6.92
C ALA A 90 -20.38 -5.13 -8.09
N ALA A 91 -20.70 -6.20 -8.83
CA ALA A 91 -21.68 -6.17 -9.90
C ALA A 91 -23.11 -5.87 -9.41
N THR A 92 -23.45 -6.30 -8.21
CA THR A 92 -24.75 -5.98 -7.61
C THR A 92 -24.83 -4.53 -7.12
N MET A 93 -23.71 -3.98 -6.64
CA MET A 93 -23.64 -2.61 -6.12
C MET A 93 -23.55 -1.55 -7.23
N LEU A 94 -22.92 -1.87 -8.35
CA LEU A 94 -22.58 -0.95 -9.44
C LEU A 94 -23.02 -1.51 -10.81
N PRO A 95 -24.28 -1.94 -10.98
CA PRO A 95 -24.73 -2.62 -12.19
C PRO A 95 -24.75 -1.71 -13.43
N ASP A 96 -25.10 -0.44 -13.23
CA ASP A 96 -25.18 0.53 -14.33
C ASP A 96 -23.78 0.89 -14.84
N GLN A 97 -22.82 1.09 -13.97
CA GLN A 97 -21.44 1.37 -14.34
C GLN A 97 -20.80 0.20 -15.12
N ILE A 98 -21.05 -1.06 -14.69
CA ILE A 98 -20.60 -2.22 -15.46
C ILE A 98 -21.24 -2.22 -16.84
N TYR A 99 -22.54 -1.95 -16.93
CA TYR A 99 -23.24 -1.90 -18.21
C TYR A 99 -22.71 -0.79 -19.11
N GLU A 100 -22.48 0.39 -18.57
CA GLU A 100 -21.93 1.54 -19.32
C GLU A 100 -20.54 1.25 -19.89
N GLU A 101 -19.66 0.60 -19.12
CA GLU A 101 -18.29 0.30 -19.56
C GLU A 101 -18.20 -0.94 -20.47
N THR A 102 -19.05 -1.94 -20.20
CA THR A 102 -18.89 -3.25 -20.86
C THR A 102 -20.01 -3.62 -21.81
N GLY A 103 -21.15 -2.94 -21.78
CA GLY A 103 -22.36 -3.34 -22.52
C GLY A 103 -23.06 -4.59 -21.97
N ILE A 104 -22.59 -5.15 -20.84
CA ILE A 104 -23.15 -6.36 -20.23
C ILE A 104 -23.92 -6.00 -18.97
N ARG A 105 -25.21 -6.31 -18.93
CA ARG A 105 -26.03 -6.12 -17.74
C ARG A 105 -25.77 -7.25 -16.75
N PRO A 106 -25.25 -6.98 -15.54
CA PRO A 106 -24.94 -8.05 -14.58
C PRO A 106 -26.21 -8.64 -13.94
N VAL A 107 -26.07 -9.87 -13.46
CA VAL A 107 -27.07 -10.53 -12.60
C VAL A 107 -26.84 -10.07 -11.16
N CYS A 108 -27.79 -9.31 -10.63
CA CYS A 108 -27.69 -8.71 -9.29
C CYS A 108 -28.24 -9.64 -8.18
N GLY A 109 -27.67 -9.50 -6.97
CA GLY A 109 -28.08 -10.23 -5.79
C GLY A 109 -27.66 -11.70 -5.76
N LEU A 110 -28.30 -12.45 -4.87
CA LEU A 110 -28.04 -13.88 -4.73
C LEU A 110 -28.78 -14.69 -5.80
N LEU A 111 -28.21 -15.84 -6.17
CA LEU A 111 -28.87 -16.84 -7.04
C LEU A 111 -29.83 -17.72 -6.21
N ASN A 112 -30.72 -17.08 -5.45
CA ASN A 112 -31.62 -17.70 -4.46
C ASN A 112 -33.03 -18.01 -4.98
N GLU A 113 -33.28 -17.80 -6.26
CA GLU A 113 -34.54 -18.06 -6.97
C GLU A 113 -34.26 -18.80 -8.26
N PRO A 114 -35.14 -19.71 -8.69
CA PRO A 114 -35.05 -20.35 -10.01
C PRO A 114 -35.11 -19.34 -11.16
N GLY A 115 -34.47 -19.65 -12.26
CA GLY A 115 -34.51 -18.84 -13.47
C GLY A 115 -33.56 -17.64 -13.53
N LYS A 116 -32.81 -17.34 -12.48
CA LYS A 116 -31.90 -16.18 -12.45
C LYS A 116 -30.76 -16.26 -13.45
N LEU A 117 -30.32 -17.46 -13.82
CA LEU A 117 -29.30 -17.64 -14.86
C LEU A 117 -29.90 -17.79 -16.28
N GLY A 118 -31.21 -17.86 -16.40
CA GLY A 118 -31.89 -18.02 -17.68
C GLY A 118 -31.66 -19.38 -18.36
N LEU A 119 -31.36 -20.42 -17.56
CA LEU A 119 -31.09 -21.76 -18.06
C LEU A 119 -32.28 -22.72 -17.80
N PRO A 120 -32.56 -23.69 -18.71
CA PRO A 120 -33.50 -24.74 -18.42
C PRO A 120 -33.06 -25.57 -17.20
N GLY A 121 -33.98 -25.81 -16.25
CA GLY A 121 -33.67 -26.51 -15.02
C GLY A 121 -32.83 -25.73 -14.03
N ASP A 122 -32.69 -24.40 -14.22
CA ASP A 122 -32.08 -23.48 -13.28
C ASP A 122 -32.84 -23.53 -11.97
N GLU A 123 -32.22 -24.13 -10.97
CA GLU A 123 -32.73 -24.25 -9.60
C GLU A 123 -32.21 -23.08 -8.74
N CYS A 124 -32.50 -23.15 -7.46
CA CYS A 124 -31.93 -22.21 -6.48
C CYS A 124 -30.43 -22.50 -6.28
N ILE A 125 -29.58 -21.93 -7.13
CA ILE A 125 -28.11 -22.15 -7.15
C ILE A 125 -27.48 -21.87 -5.78
N ASP A 126 -28.01 -20.88 -5.05
CA ASP A 126 -27.50 -20.54 -3.73
C ASP A 126 -27.64 -21.66 -2.69
N GLN A 127 -28.51 -22.63 -2.92
CA GLN A 127 -28.69 -23.79 -2.03
C GLN A 127 -27.77 -24.96 -2.38
N LEU A 128 -27.12 -24.96 -3.53
CA LEU A 128 -26.28 -26.05 -3.99
C LEU A 128 -24.99 -26.19 -3.17
N THR A 129 -24.45 -27.41 -3.15
CA THR A 129 -23.15 -27.71 -2.55
C THR A 129 -22.03 -27.02 -3.32
N PRO A 130 -21.11 -26.31 -2.66
CA PRO A 130 -19.95 -25.73 -3.34
C PRO A 130 -19.04 -26.81 -3.93
N ASP A 131 -18.61 -26.65 -5.17
CA ASP A 131 -17.66 -27.55 -5.83
C ASP A 131 -16.22 -27.19 -5.50
N TYR A 132 -15.63 -27.88 -4.54
CA TYR A 132 -14.23 -27.69 -4.16
C TYR A 132 -13.24 -28.19 -5.21
N SER A 133 -13.66 -29.10 -6.11
CA SER A 133 -12.76 -29.66 -7.13
C SER A 133 -12.36 -28.63 -8.19
N MET A 134 -13.12 -27.55 -8.37
CA MET A 134 -12.75 -26.51 -9.33
C MET A 134 -11.48 -25.74 -8.92
N LEU A 135 -11.13 -25.74 -7.62
CA LEU A 135 -9.93 -25.07 -7.13
C LEU A 135 -8.63 -25.73 -7.59
N ASP A 136 -8.69 -27.00 -8.02
CA ASP A 136 -7.55 -27.73 -8.59
C ASP A 136 -7.21 -27.23 -10.01
N ASP A 137 -8.07 -26.43 -10.63
CA ASP A 137 -7.87 -25.86 -11.96
C ASP A 137 -6.84 -24.73 -12.01
N VAL A 138 -6.45 -24.16 -10.85
CA VAL A 138 -5.58 -22.99 -10.75
C VAL A 138 -4.43 -23.20 -9.75
N ASP A 139 -3.27 -22.60 -10.03
CA ASP A 139 -2.10 -22.65 -9.14
C ASP A 139 -2.25 -21.74 -7.91
N TYR A 140 -3.24 -20.85 -7.91
CA TYR A 140 -3.47 -19.93 -6.80
C TYR A 140 -4.01 -20.68 -5.58
N VAL A 141 -3.23 -20.65 -4.49
CA VAL A 141 -3.63 -21.29 -3.21
C VAL A 141 -4.36 -20.27 -2.34
N TYR A 142 -5.66 -20.48 -2.18
CA TYR A 142 -6.45 -19.66 -1.25
C TYR A 142 -6.03 -19.96 0.20
N PRO A 143 -5.73 -18.94 1.02
CA PRO A 143 -5.36 -19.14 2.42
C PRO A 143 -6.36 -19.99 3.24
N PHE A 144 -7.65 -19.89 2.92
CA PHE A 144 -8.72 -20.68 3.56
C PHE A 144 -9.26 -21.79 2.64
N ASN A 145 -8.38 -22.54 1.97
CA ASN A 145 -8.79 -23.62 1.06
C ASN A 145 -9.29 -24.90 1.76
N ASP A 146 -8.98 -25.09 3.05
CA ASP A 146 -9.37 -26.26 3.85
C ASP A 146 -10.45 -25.87 4.90
N ALA A 147 -11.52 -25.25 4.44
CA ALA A 147 -12.65 -24.83 5.28
C ALA A 147 -13.98 -25.09 4.61
N TYR A 148 -15.03 -25.29 5.43
CA TYR A 148 -16.41 -25.19 4.99
C TYR A 148 -16.79 -23.72 4.89
N PHE A 149 -17.40 -23.31 3.79
CA PHE A 149 -17.96 -21.96 3.56
C PHE A 149 -19.48 -22.07 3.53
N LEU A 150 -20.14 -21.72 4.63
CA LEU A 150 -21.57 -21.91 4.80
C LEU A 150 -22.19 -20.64 5.45
N SER A 151 -23.50 -20.64 5.52
CA SER A 151 -24.27 -19.66 6.31
C SER A 151 -25.31 -20.40 7.12
N ALA A 152 -25.41 -20.12 8.42
CA ALA A 152 -26.46 -20.58 9.30
C ALA A 152 -27.66 -19.62 9.32
N THR A 153 -27.44 -18.37 8.90
CA THR A 153 -28.47 -17.33 8.68
C THR A 153 -28.15 -16.55 7.40
N LYS A 154 -29.10 -15.76 6.89
CA LYS A 154 -28.85 -14.78 5.82
C LYS A 154 -29.50 -13.44 6.11
N GLY A 155 -28.94 -12.39 5.51
CA GLY A 155 -29.41 -11.02 5.67
C GLY A 155 -29.08 -10.43 7.05
N CYS A 156 -29.46 -9.17 7.21
CA CYS A 156 -29.29 -8.42 8.44
C CYS A 156 -30.46 -7.45 8.60
N GLY A 157 -30.99 -7.33 9.79
CA GLY A 157 -32.09 -6.37 10.06
C GLY A 157 -31.60 -4.95 10.38
N ASN A 158 -30.29 -4.70 10.39
CA ASN A 158 -29.71 -3.37 10.53
C ASN A 158 -29.67 -2.68 9.15
N LYS A 159 -29.70 -1.32 9.16
CA LYS A 159 -29.68 -0.49 7.95
C LYS A 159 -28.49 0.46 7.97
N CYS A 160 -27.30 -0.10 8.23
CA CYS A 160 -26.08 0.70 8.29
C CYS A 160 -25.77 1.30 6.91
N GLY A 161 -25.53 2.62 6.85
CA GLY A 161 -25.35 3.36 5.59
C GLY A 161 -24.12 2.95 4.78
N PHE A 162 -23.16 2.29 5.41
CA PHE A 162 -21.94 1.78 4.78
C PHE A 162 -22.05 0.31 4.31
N CYS A 163 -23.17 -0.38 4.59
CA CYS A 163 -23.24 -1.83 4.45
C CYS A 163 -24.04 -2.27 3.22
N ALA A 164 -23.42 -3.09 2.37
CA ALA A 164 -24.03 -3.64 1.16
C ALA A 164 -25.09 -4.73 1.42
N VAL A 165 -25.19 -5.26 2.65
CA VAL A 165 -26.06 -6.40 2.97
C VAL A 165 -27.54 -6.12 2.65
N GLN A 166 -28.01 -4.87 2.84
CA GLN A 166 -29.41 -4.50 2.52
C GLN A 166 -29.74 -4.71 1.03
N THR A 167 -28.77 -4.51 0.14
CA THR A 167 -28.93 -4.70 -1.30
C THR A 167 -28.71 -6.16 -1.70
N LEU A 168 -27.72 -6.82 -1.08
CA LEU A 168 -27.33 -8.19 -1.43
C LEU A 168 -28.29 -9.25 -0.87
N GLU A 169 -28.67 -9.08 0.41
CA GLU A 169 -29.49 -10.01 1.16
C GLU A 169 -30.62 -9.26 1.90
N PRO A 170 -31.61 -8.71 1.19
CA PRO A 170 -32.65 -7.85 1.77
C PRO A 170 -33.56 -8.57 2.77
N THR A 171 -33.65 -9.90 2.68
CA THR A 171 -34.53 -10.73 3.52
C THR A 171 -33.72 -11.45 4.59
N PHE A 172 -34.11 -11.30 5.85
CA PHE A 172 -33.50 -12.04 6.96
C PHE A 172 -34.04 -13.46 7.05
N ILE A 173 -33.16 -14.47 6.86
CA ILE A 173 -33.43 -15.88 7.06
C ILE A 173 -32.84 -16.29 8.40
N PRO A 174 -33.65 -16.63 9.40
CA PRO A 174 -33.17 -16.80 10.79
C PRO A 174 -32.43 -18.11 11.04
N TYR A 175 -32.59 -19.12 10.16
CA TYR A 175 -31.96 -20.42 10.32
C TYR A 175 -31.81 -21.16 9.00
N ILE A 176 -30.66 -21.76 8.82
CA ILE A 176 -30.33 -22.68 7.73
C ILE A 176 -29.59 -23.86 8.36
N ASP A 177 -30.06 -25.09 8.08
CA ASP A 177 -29.39 -26.29 8.57
C ASP A 177 -28.02 -26.47 7.91
N ILE A 178 -26.96 -26.34 8.72
CA ILE A 178 -25.57 -26.48 8.26
C ILE A 178 -25.09 -27.93 8.30
N LYS A 179 -25.71 -28.82 9.06
CA LYS A 179 -25.29 -30.22 9.20
C LYS A 179 -25.45 -30.99 7.90
N GLU A 180 -26.61 -30.88 7.27
CA GLU A 180 -26.85 -31.51 5.96
C GLU A 180 -25.91 -30.98 4.89
N ARG A 181 -25.57 -29.69 4.94
CA ARG A 181 -24.61 -29.08 4.00
C ARG A 181 -23.18 -29.55 4.24
N ILE A 182 -22.75 -29.66 5.49
CA ILE A 182 -21.45 -30.22 5.86
C ILE A 182 -21.36 -31.68 5.37
N LYS A 183 -22.38 -32.49 5.66
CA LYS A 183 -22.45 -33.88 5.21
C LYS A 183 -22.33 -34.01 3.69
N ALA A 184 -23.06 -33.20 2.92
CA ALA A 184 -22.98 -33.20 1.46
C ALA A 184 -21.59 -32.83 0.91
N ILE A 185 -20.87 -31.94 1.62
CA ILE A 185 -19.47 -31.60 1.28
C ILE A 185 -18.53 -32.77 1.63
N ASP A 186 -18.69 -33.37 2.81
CA ASP A 186 -17.85 -34.49 3.27
C ASP A 186 -17.94 -35.72 2.37
N GLU A 187 -19.14 -36.07 1.94
CA GLU A 187 -19.41 -37.19 1.04
C GLU A 187 -18.71 -37.03 -0.32
N ARG A 188 -18.53 -35.80 -0.80
CA ARG A 188 -17.99 -35.52 -2.14
C ARG A 188 -16.52 -35.13 -2.15
N PHE A 189 -16.12 -34.31 -1.17
CA PHE A 189 -14.80 -33.66 -1.15
C PHE A 189 -13.98 -33.95 0.11
N GLY A 190 -14.51 -34.82 0.99
CA GLY A 190 -13.93 -35.14 2.29
C GLY A 190 -14.02 -34.00 3.32
N PRO A 191 -13.77 -34.32 4.59
CA PRO A 191 -13.92 -33.39 5.69
C PRO A 191 -12.91 -32.22 5.57
N LYS A 192 -13.38 -31.03 5.97
CA LYS A 192 -12.56 -29.80 6.03
C LYS A 192 -12.18 -29.45 7.45
N LYS A 193 -11.06 -28.73 7.60
CA LYS A 193 -10.49 -28.37 8.89
C LYS A 193 -11.37 -27.38 9.66
N ASP A 194 -11.68 -26.23 9.06
CA ASP A 194 -12.33 -25.11 9.73
C ASP A 194 -13.76 -24.86 9.19
N LEU A 195 -14.59 -24.17 9.98
CA LEU A 195 -15.92 -23.74 9.62
C LEU A 195 -15.99 -22.22 9.54
N ILE A 196 -16.10 -21.68 8.31
CA ILE A 196 -16.26 -20.25 8.08
C ILE A 196 -17.72 -19.98 7.76
N LEU A 197 -18.39 -19.27 8.66
CA LEU A 197 -19.77 -18.87 8.55
C LEU A 197 -19.87 -17.45 8.01
N MET A 198 -20.55 -17.33 6.86
CA MET A 198 -20.72 -16.07 6.12
C MET A 198 -21.98 -15.32 6.57
N ASP A 199 -22.32 -15.45 7.84
CA ASP A 199 -23.54 -14.89 8.46
C ASP A 199 -23.37 -13.41 8.73
N ASN A 200 -24.26 -12.58 8.19
CA ASN A 200 -24.22 -11.13 8.37
C ASN A 200 -24.68 -10.67 9.78
N ASN A 201 -25.57 -11.43 10.46
CA ASN A 201 -25.97 -11.16 11.84
C ASN A 201 -26.56 -12.39 12.51
N VAL A 202 -25.73 -13.38 12.84
CA VAL A 202 -26.15 -14.63 13.49
C VAL A 202 -26.79 -14.38 14.87
N LEU A 203 -26.31 -13.37 15.61
CA LEU A 203 -26.82 -13.06 16.96
C LEU A 203 -28.27 -12.55 16.97
N ARG A 204 -28.80 -12.12 15.82
CA ARG A 204 -30.19 -11.70 15.69
C ARG A 204 -31.14 -12.89 15.57
N SER A 205 -30.64 -14.09 15.29
CA SER A 205 -31.51 -15.27 15.13
C SER A 205 -32.21 -15.65 16.41
N PRO A 206 -33.56 -15.84 16.41
CA PRO A 206 -34.27 -16.46 17.52
C PRO A 206 -33.91 -17.95 17.73
N ARG A 207 -33.35 -18.59 16.70
CA ARG A 207 -32.88 -20.00 16.75
C ARG A 207 -31.36 -20.10 17.01
N PHE A 208 -30.75 -19.07 17.61
CA PHE A 208 -29.31 -19.02 17.87
C PHE A 208 -28.78 -20.24 18.64
N ASN A 209 -29.51 -20.69 19.67
CA ASN A 209 -29.11 -21.87 20.45
C ASN A 209 -29.03 -23.13 19.59
N GLU A 210 -29.97 -23.33 18.70
CA GLU A 210 -30.00 -24.44 17.76
C GLU A 210 -28.84 -24.38 16.77
N ILE A 211 -28.49 -23.18 16.29
CA ILE A 211 -27.30 -22.99 15.45
C ILE A 211 -26.03 -23.43 16.19
N ILE A 212 -25.89 -23.09 17.46
CA ILE A 212 -24.74 -23.51 18.26
C ILE A 212 -24.75 -25.04 18.47
N ASP A 213 -25.92 -25.65 18.74
CA ASP A 213 -26.04 -27.10 18.86
C ASP A 213 -25.63 -27.81 17.56
N ASP A 214 -26.03 -27.28 16.41
CA ASP A 214 -25.63 -27.79 15.09
C ASP A 214 -24.13 -27.69 14.85
N ILE A 215 -23.49 -26.59 15.24
CA ILE A 215 -22.04 -26.39 15.15
C ILE A 215 -21.30 -27.43 16.02
N ILE A 216 -21.79 -27.65 17.25
CA ILE A 216 -21.21 -28.67 18.16
C ILE A 216 -21.39 -30.07 17.58
N ALA A 217 -22.60 -30.40 17.11
CA ALA A 217 -22.91 -31.69 16.49
C ALA A 217 -22.07 -31.97 15.23
N ALA A 218 -21.72 -30.93 14.47
CA ALA A 218 -20.82 -31.03 13.32
C ALA A 218 -19.32 -31.17 13.70
N GLY A 219 -19.01 -31.28 15.00
CA GLY A 219 -17.64 -31.53 15.50
C GLY A 219 -16.80 -30.27 15.66
N PHE A 220 -17.42 -29.11 15.92
CA PHE A 220 -16.76 -27.82 16.15
C PHE A 220 -16.98 -27.28 17.57
N GLY A 221 -17.22 -28.17 18.55
CA GLY A 221 -17.24 -27.80 19.96
C GLY A 221 -15.88 -27.27 20.46
N LYS A 222 -15.88 -26.65 21.64
CA LYS A 222 -14.67 -26.11 22.26
C LYS A 222 -13.57 -27.17 22.35
N GLY A 223 -12.35 -26.83 21.89
CA GLY A 223 -11.22 -27.73 21.87
C GLY A 223 -11.24 -28.80 20.75
N ALA A 224 -12.18 -28.73 19.81
CA ALA A 224 -12.28 -29.67 18.69
C ALA A 224 -10.98 -29.76 17.89
N THR A 225 -10.65 -30.95 17.42
CA THR A 225 -9.44 -31.22 16.64
C THR A 225 -9.77 -31.90 15.31
N TYR A 226 -8.85 -31.75 14.35
CA TYR A 226 -8.92 -32.30 13.01
C TYR A 226 -7.64 -33.08 12.70
N LYS A 227 -7.79 -34.30 12.24
CA LYS A 227 -6.65 -35.09 11.74
C LYS A 227 -6.52 -34.84 10.24
N ASN A 228 -5.48 -34.11 9.86
CA ASN A 228 -5.24 -33.79 8.46
C ASN A 228 -4.98 -35.08 7.66
N PRO A 229 -5.79 -35.41 6.64
CA PRO A 229 -5.70 -36.68 5.90
C PRO A 229 -4.41 -36.80 5.08
N ARG A 230 -3.79 -35.66 4.68
CA ARG A 230 -2.55 -35.66 3.89
C ARG A 230 -1.29 -35.84 4.75
N THR A 231 -1.26 -35.21 5.93
CA THR A 231 -0.06 -35.18 6.79
C THR A 231 -0.16 -36.09 8.00
N GLY A 232 -1.34 -36.60 8.34
CA GLY A 232 -1.63 -37.36 9.55
C GLY A 232 -1.55 -36.56 10.85
N LYS A 233 -1.21 -35.28 10.80
CA LYS A 233 -1.10 -34.41 11.98
C LYS A 233 -2.46 -34.03 12.53
N THR A 234 -2.59 -34.03 13.84
CA THR A 234 -3.77 -33.51 14.54
C THR A 234 -3.55 -32.03 14.83
N VAL A 235 -4.49 -31.20 14.42
CA VAL A 235 -4.50 -29.73 14.60
C VAL A 235 -5.85 -29.28 15.16
N GLN A 236 -5.92 -28.10 15.78
CA GLN A 236 -7.18 -27.54 16.25
C GLN A 236 -8.06 -27.11 15.08
N ARG A 237 -9.36 -27.27 15.25
CA ARG A 237 -10.42 -26.72 14.38
C ARG A 237 -10.93 -25.42 14.93
N TYR A 238 -11.43 -24.57 14.04
CA TYR A 238 -12.00 -23.29 14.43
C TYR A 238 -13.31 -23.01 13.71
N VAL A 239 -14.14 -22.21 14.39
CA VAL A 239 -15.32 -21.57 13.84
C VAL A 239 -15.03 -20.08 13.71
N ASP A 240 -15.30 -19.50 12.57
CA ASP A 240 -15.16 -18.06 12.32
C ASP A 240 -16.49 -17.51 11.76
N PHE A 241 -17.18 -16.64 12.53
CA PHE A 241 -18.27 -15.82 12.02
C PHE A 241 -17.64 -14.63 11.27
N ASN A 242 -17.32 -14.86 10.02
CA ASN A 242 -16.43 -14.03 9.23
C ASN A 242 -16.90 -12.58 9.02
N GLN A 243 -18.23 -12.36 8.99
CA GLN A 243 -18.80 -11.02 8.84
C GLN A 243 -18.96 -10.28 10.19
N GLY A 244 -18.68 -10.94 11.31
CA GLY A 244 -18.67 -10.37 12.63
C GLY A 244 -19.91 -10.68 13.47
N LEU A 245 -19.79 -10.34 14.74
CA LEU A 245 -20.82 -10.48 15.77
C LEU A 245 -21.33 -9.09 16.15
N ASP A 246 -22.63 -8.86 16.01
CA ASP A 246 -23.27 -7.59 16.37
C ASP A 246 -23.30 -7.42 17.89
N ALA A 247 -22.45 -6.55 18.42
CA ALA A 247 -22.32 -6.28 19.86
C ALA A 247 -23.66 -5.91 20.53
N LEU A 248 -24.57 -5.28 19.79
CA LEU A 248 -25.89 -4.90 20.31
C LEU A 248 -26.71 -6.11 20.73
N PHE A 249 -26.62 -7.22 19.98
CA PHE A 249 -27.39 -8.45 20.22
C PHE A 249 -26.65 -9.48 21.07
N LEU A 250 -25.41 -9.20 21.49
CA LEU A 250 -24.66 -10.09 22.37
C LEU A 250 -25.17 -9.96 23.81
N THR A 251 -25.84 -11.00 24.28
CA THR A 251 -26.33 -11.12 25.67
C THR A 251 -25.46 -12.12 26.44
N GLU A 252 -25.54 -12.12 27.76
CA GLU A 252 -24.88 -13.08 28.66
C GLU A 252 -25.14 -14.54 28.22
N ALA A 253 -26.39 -14.89 27.95
CA ALA A 253 -26.77 -16.23 27.50
C ALA A 253 -26.10 -16.60 26.17
N LYS A 254 -26.05 -15.69 25.21
CA LYS A 254 -25.41 -15.93 23.91
C LYS A 254 -23.90 -16.02 24.01
N ALA A 255 -23.25 -15.18 24.83
CA ALA A 255 -21.83 -15.25 25.08
C ALA A 255 -21.42 -16.60 25.71
N LYS A 256 -22.21 -17.09 26.66
CA LYS A 256 -22.04 -18.43 27.24
C LYS A 256 -22.05 -19.53 26.15
N ARG A 257 -23.06 -19.48 25.26
CA ARG A 257 -23.20 -20.46 24.17
C ARG A 257 -22.03 -20.37 23.17
N LEU A 258 -21.59 -19.14 22.82
CA LEU A 258 -20.39 -18.94 21.96
C LEU A 258 -19.13 -19.55 22.60
N GLY A 259 -19.00 -19.53 23.92
CA GLY A 259 -17.88 -20.13 24.64
C GLY A 259 -17.87 -21.69 24.61
N GLU A 260 -18.94 -22.33 24.12
CA GLU A 260 -19.05 -23.79 23.98
C GLU A 260 -18.51 -24.31 22.62
N ILE A 261 -18.27 -23.45 21.66
CA ILE A 261 -17.74 -23.78 20.33
C ILE A 261 -16.26 -23.40 20.20
N ALA A 262 -15.60 -23.90 19.17
CA ALA A 262 -14.20 -23.59 18.84
C ALA A 262 -14.06 -22.22 18.14
N LEU A 263 -14.71 -21.20 18.68
CA LEU A 263 -14.76 -19.84 18.10
C LEU A 263 -13.38 -19.19 18.09
N ARG A 264 -12.91 -18.75 16.90
CA ARG A 264 -11.63 -18.06 16.75
C ARG A 264 -11.50 -17.37 15.38
N PRO A 265 -11.34 -16.04 15.34
CA PRO A 265 -11.56 -15.13 16.46
C PRO A 265 -13.04 -14.79 16.64
N ALA A 266 -13.44 -14.31 17.81
CA ALA A 266 -14.69 -13.59 17.96
C ALA A 266 -14.52 -12.19 17.39
N ARG A 267 -15.22 -11.89 16.30
CA ARG A 267 -15.14 -10.60 15.60
C ARG A 267 -16.24 -9.69 16.07
N VAL A 268 -15.89 -8.56 16.71
CA VAL A 268 -16.85 -7.58 17.21
C VAL A 268 -16.56 -6.24 16.56
N ALA A 269 -17.53 -5.63 15.89
CA ALA A 269 -17.34 -4.33 15.26
C ALA A 269 -17.36 -3.18 16.29
N PHE A 270 -16.53 -2.16 16.07
CA PHE A 270 -16.52 -0.90 16.80
C PHE A 270 -16.47 0.25 15.80
N ASP A 271 -17.59 0.43 15.08
CA ASP A 271 -17.66 1.32 13.93
C ASP A 271 -17.83 2.79 14.32
N HIS A 272 -18.49 3.09 15.44
CA HIS A 272 -18.77 4.44 15.91
C HIS A 272 -18.38 4.58 17.37
N ILE A 273 -17.80 5.73 17.76
CA ILE A 273 -17.36 6.00 19.12
C ILE A 273 -18.54 6.01 20.12
N GLU A 274 -19.72 6.41 19.65
CA GLU A 274 -20.95 6.42 20.44
C GLU A 274 -21.43 5.02 20.88
N ASP A 275 -20.94 3.97 20.25
CA ASP A 275 -21.23 2.57 20.62
C ASP A 275 -20.24 2.01 21.66
N ARG A 276 -19.43 2.85 22.30
CA ARG A 276 -18.41 2.46 23.29
C ARG A 276 -18.96 1.51 24.35
N ASP A 277 -20.05 1.88 25.02
CA ASP A 277 -20.61 1.08 26.12
C ASP A 277 -21.07 -0.31 25.65
N ILE A 278 -21.61 -0.38 24.44
CA ILE A 278 -22.08 -1.64 23.82
C ILE A 278 -20.88 -2.52 23.49
N TYR A 279 -19.83 -1.93 22.92
CA TYR A 279 -18.60 -2.63 22.57
C TYR A 279 -17.87 -3.17 23.82
N GLU A 280 -17.65 -2.33 24.83
CA GLU A 280 -17.01 -2.73 26.09
C GLU A 280 -17.78 -3.85 26.79
N ARG A 281 -19.12 -3.74 26.88
CA ARG A 281 -19.97 -4.80 27.41
C ARG A 281 -19.79 -6.11 26.64
N ALA A 282 -19.73 -6.06 25.31
CA ALA A 282 -19.61 -7.25 24.49
C ALA A 282 -18.26 -7.97 24.73
N LEU A 283 -17.15 -7.24 24.82
CA LEU A 283 -15.86 -7.82 25.11
C LEU A 283 -15.77 -8.40 26.53
N ARG A 284 -16.34 -7.72 27.54
CA ARG A 284 -16.43 -8.25 28.90
C ARG A 284 -17.22 -9.56 28.97
N LEU A 285 -18.33 -9.66 28.23
CA LEU A 285 -19.09 -10.91 28.12
C LEU A 285 -18.29 -12.03 27.44
N CYS A 286 -17.55 -11.72 26.38
CA CYS A 286 -16.67 -12.69 25.73
C CYS A 286 -15.59 -13.22 26.69
N ALA A 287 -14.88 -12.30 27.36
CA ALA A 287 -13.84 -12.65 28.33
C ALA A 287 -14.37 -13.52 29.48
N LYS A 288 -15.48 -13.12 30.10
CA LYS A 288 -16.15 -13.86 31.19
C LYS A 288 -16.48 -15.30 30.81
N HIS A 289 -16.81 -15.57 29.55
CA HIS A 289 -17.14 -16.92 29.07
C HIS A 289 -15.97 -17.63 28.35
N GLY A 290 -14.73 -17.15 28.57
CA GLY A 290 -13.51 -17.83 28.13
C GLY A 290 -13.28 -17.76 26.62
N ILE A 291 -13.78 -16.72 25.96
CA ILE A 291 -13.46 -16.36 24.57
C ILE A 291 -12.28 -15.40 24.63
N THR A 292 -11.08 -15.90 24.33
CA THR A 292 -9.81 -15.20 24.58
C THR A 292 -9.19 -14.60 23.32
N GLU A 293 -9.60 -15.03 22.14
CA GLU A 293 -9.11 -14.50 20.87
C GLU A 293 -10.20 -13.67 20.19
N LEU A 294 -9.99 -12.35 20.20
CA LEU A 294 -10.94 -11.37 19.71
C LEU A 294 -10.34 -10.62 18.51
N SER A 295 -11.18 -10.06 17.68
CA SER A 295 -10.81 -9.04 16.72
C SER A 295 -11.93 -8.03 16.58
N ASN A 296 -11.58 -6.80 16.23
CA ASN A 296 -12.58 -5.79 15.93
C ASN A 296 -12.30 -5.13 14.57
N TYR A 297 -13.38 -4.80 13.89
CA TYR A 297 -13.36 -3.89 12.77
C TYR A 297 -13.62 -2.49 13.29
N VAL A 298 -12.80 -1.52 12.85
CA VAL A 298 -12.91 -0.13 13.25
C VAL A 298 -13.08 0.69 11.98
N LEU A 299 -14.32 1.10 11.69
CA LEU A 299 -14.62 1.90 10.51
C LEU A 299 -14.06 3.32 10.72
N TYR A 300 -13.42 3.89 9.69
CA TYR A 300 -12.95 5.27 9.72
C TYR A 300 -13.21 5.98 8.40
N ASN A 301 -13.17 7.32 8.41
CA ASN A 301 -13.47 8.16 7.23
C ASN A 301 -14.97 8.16 6.86
N SER A 302 -15.87 7.86 7.80
CA SER A 302 -17.32 7.86 7.55
C SER A 302 -17.95 9.24 7.75
N GLU A 303 -19.09 9.45 7.11
CA GLU A 303 -19.93 10.62 7.26
C GLU A 303 -20.93 10.46 8.41
N ASP A 304 -21.68 11.53 8.69
CA ASP A 304 -22.84 11.50 9.58
C ASP A 304 -23.82 10.40 9.19
N PHE A 305 -24.28 9.67 10.17
CA PHE A 305 -25.21 8.58 9.93
C PHE A 305 -26.25 8.49 11.05
N GLY A 306 -27.48 8.15 10.72
CA GLY A 306 -28.56 7.94 11.68
C GLY A 306 -29.27 6.62 11.50
N GLU A 307 -29.38 5.81 12.56
CA GLU A 307 -30.08 4.53 12.54
C GLU A 307 -30.83 4.27 13.84
N LYS A 308 -32.11 3.85 13.74
CA LYS A 308 -32.94 3.41 14.88
C LYS A 308 -32.94 4.36 16.08
N GLY A 309 -32.98 5.68 15.80
CA GLY A 309 -32.95 6.71 16.83
C GLY A 309 -31.59 7.06 17.39
N ARG A 310 -30.51 6.44 16.89
CA ARG A 310 -29.14 6.83 17.17
C ARG A 310 -28.62 7.76 16.07
N LYS A 311 -27.79 8.71 16.47
CA LYS A 311 -27.09 9.60 15.57
C LYS A 311 -25.60 9.37 15.77
N TYR A 312 -24.91 9.15 14.71
CA TYR A 312 -23.45 9.00 14.67
C TYR A 312 -22.90 10.21 13.93
N HIS A 313 -21.90 10.86 14.49
CA HIS A 313 -21.24 11.98 13.80
C HIS A 313 -20.25 11.47 12.76
N ALA A 314 -19.83 12.36 11.84
CA ALA A 314 -18.79 12.07 10.88
C ALA A 314 -17.49 11.74 11.61
N ASP A 315 -16.92 10.60 11.31
CA ASP A 315 -15.75 10.05 11.98
C ASP A 315 -14.53 10.96 11.85
N THR A 316 -13.84 11.22 12.95
CA THR A 316 -12.62 12.02 13.00
C THR A 316 -11.38 11.14 13.19
N PRO A 317 -10.16 11.65 12.90
CA PRO A 317 -8.94 10.96 13.28
C PRO A 317 -8.83 10.62 14.76
N ALA A 318 -9.31 11.51 15.65
CA ALA A 318 -9.35 11.28 17.08
C ALA A 318 -10.26 10.08 17.46
N ASP A 319 -11.43 9.97 16.83
CA ASP A 319 -12.32 8.83 17.07
C ASP A 319 -11.70 7.50 16.69
N LEU A 320 -10.94 7.45 15.59
CA LEU A 320 -10.21 6.24 15.21
C LEU A 320 -9.17 5.87 16.28
N TYR A 321 -8.39 6.85 16.74
CA TYR A 321 -7.39 6.66 17.78
C TYR A 321 -8.05 6.15 19.08
N ASP A 322 -9.10 6.83 19.54
CA ASP A 322 -9.77 6.53 20.79
C ASP A 322 -10.38 5.13 20.79
N ARG A 323 -11.04 4.70 19.73
CA ARG A 323 -11.58 3.34 19.62
C ARG A 323 -10.50 2.26 19.71
N MET A 324 -9.32 2.49 19.13
CA MET A 324 -8.18 1.57 19.26
C MET A 324 -7.62 1.59 20.69
N LYS A 325 -7.49 2.78 21.28
CA LYS A 325 -7.00 2.94 22.64
C LYS A 325 -7.94 2.32 23.68
N ILE A 326 -9.24 2.55 23.57
CA ILE A 326 -10.30 1.92 24.40
C ILE A 326 -10.17 0.39 24.36
N THR A 327 -9.94 -0.17 23.18
CA THR A 327 -9.72 -1.62 23.05
C THR A 327 -8.51 -2.09 23.84
N LEU A 328 -7.40 -1.37 23.82
CA LEU A 328 -6.19 -1.71 24.59
C LEU A 328 -6.40 -1.58 26.09
N ASP A 329 -7.01 -0.48 26.54
CA ASP A 329 -7.25 -0.21 27.95
C ASP A 329 -8.18 -1.30 28.51
N LEU A 330 -9.23 -1.64 27.78
CA LEU A 330 -10.14 -2.73 28.14
C LEU A 330 -9.45 -4.10 28.18
N LEU A 331 -8.55 -4.39 27.26
CA LEU A 331 -7.80 -5.66 27.27
C LEU A 331 -6.90 -5.79 28.48
N ASP A 332 -6.27 -4.71 28.95
CA ASP A 332 -5.47 -4.74 30.16
C ASP A 332 -6.37 -5.05 31.38
N GLU A 333 -7.50 -4.38 31.54
CA GLU A 333 -8.50 -4.66 32.60
C GLU A 333 -8.98 -6.10 32.56
N LEU A 334 -9.36 -6.61 31.37
CA LEU A 334 -9.86 -7.98 31.20
C LEU A 334 -8.79 -9.04 31.46
N ASN A 335 -7.53 -8.77 31.16
CA ASN A 335 -6.43 -9.68 31.48
C ASN A 335 -6.13 -9.72 32.98
N ASP A 336 -6.31 -8.60 33.68
CA ASP A 336 -6.18 -8.55 35.16
C ASP A 336 -7.32 -9.33 35.82
N GLU A 337 -8.54 -9.23 35.26
CA GLU A 337 -9.73 -9.87 35.85
C GLU A 337 -9.89 -11.37 35.46
N TYR A 338 -9.65 -11.73 34.18
CA TYR A 338 -9.96 -13.05 33.61
C TYR A 338 -8.76 -13.75 32.97
N GLY A 339 -7.59 -13.12 32.89
CA GLY A 339 -6.48 -13.54 32.01
C GLY A 339 -5.83 -14.88 32.31
N GLY A 340 -6.05 -15.51 33.48
CA GLY A 340 -5.64 -16.84 33.85
C GLY A 340 -4.40 -17.39 33.13
N GLU A 341 -4.48 -18.65 32.67
CA GLU A 341 -3.42 -19.29 31.86
C GLU A 341 -3.40 -18.81 30.39
N GLN A 342 -4.51 -18.30 29.87
CA GLN A 342 -4.61 -17.78 28.49
C GLN A 342 -4.88 -16.29 28.49
N ARG A 343 -3.93 -15.54 27.94
CA ARG A 343 -4.08 -14.11 27.77
C ARG A 343 -5.19 -13.79 26.76
N ILE A 344 -6.07 -12.86 27.12
CA ILE A 344 -7.09 -12.30 26.23
C ILE A 344 -6.37 -11.33 25.27
N ALA A 345 -6.58 -11.53 23.98
CA ALA A 345 -6.00 -10.71 22.94
C ALA A 345 -7.06 -10.26 21.93
N ALA A 346 -6.96 -9.03 21.47
CA ALA A 346 -7.74 -8.54 20.35
C ALA A 346 -6.84 -7.87 19.31
N PHE A 347 -7.22 -8.02 18.05
CA PHE A 347 -6.59 -7.33 16.93
C PHE A 347 -7.60 -6.36 16.33
N SER A 348 -7.27 -5.07 16.29
CA SER A 348 -8.09 -4.08 15.60
C SER A 348 -7.70 -4.00 14.13
N PHE A 349 -8.71 -3.94 13.26
CA PHE A 349 -8.54 -3.77 11.83
C PHE A 349 -9.23 -2.46 11.40
N PRO A 350 -8.48 -1.34 11.28
CA PRO A 350 -9.02 -0.13 10.71
C PRO A 350 -9.50 -0.37 9.28
N MET A 351 -10.75 -0.07 9.02
CA MET A 351 -11.41 -0.24 7.72
C MET A 351 -11.85 1.12 7.19
N ARG A 352 -11.24 1.53 6.08
CA ARG A 352 -11.59 2.79 5.44
C ARG A 352 -12.97 2.71 4.81
N TYR A 353 -13.85 3.62 5.20
CA TYR A 353 -15.15 3.80 4.55
C TYR A 353 -14.95 4.31 3.12
N ILE A 354 -15.70 3.70 2.21
CA ILE A 354 -15.87 4.14 0.83
C ILE A 354 -17.37 3.99 0.54
N PRO A 355 -18.05 5.03 0.00
CA PRO A 355 -19.45 4.94 -0.36
C PRO A 355 -19.76 3.75 -1.28
N LEU A 356 -20.90 3.10 -1.09
CA LEU A 356 -21.30 1.94 -1.89
C LEU A 356 -21.44 2.25 -3.40
N SER A 357 -21.69 3.52 -3.74
CA SER A 357 -21.77 4.01 -5.12
C SER A 357 -20.42 4.32 -5.76
N ALA A 358 -19.31 4.23 -5.01
CA ALA A 358 -17.97 4.53 -5.51
C ALA A 358 -17.22 3.27 -5.93
N HIS A 359 -16.57 3.31 -7.07
CA HIS A 359 -15.69 2.26 -7.60
C HIS A 359 -14.20 2.61 -7.47
N GLU A 360 -13.88 3.77 -6.90
CA GLU A 360 -12.52 4.22 -6.67
C GLU A 360 -12.23 4.42 -5.18
N ARG A 361 -10.95 4.31 -4.81
CA ARG A 361 -10.49 4.55 -3.43
C ARG A 361 -10.25 6.02 -3.12
N GLY A 362 -10.65 6.94 -4.02
CA GLY A 362 -10.39 8.37 -3.89
C GLY A 362 -11.26 9.10 -2.86
N TYR A 363 -12.34 8.47 -2.37
CA TYR A 363 -13.28 9.11 -1.45
C TYR A 363 -12.58 9.59 -0.16
N VAL A 364 -12.89 10.82 0.24
CA VAL A 364 -12.41 11.48 1.46
C VAL A 364 -13.62 12.01 2.22
N GLY A 365 -13.81 11.57 3.46
CA GLY A 365 -14.88 12.03 4.34
C GLY A 365 -14.66 13.46 4.82
N SER A 366 -15.74 14.10 5.27
CA SER A 366 -15.76 15.53 5.63
C SER A 366 -14.79 15.93 6.74
N GLN A 367 -14.39 15.01 7.61
CA GLN A 367 -13.46 15.22 8.73
C GLN A 367 -12.05 14.68 8.44
N TRP A 368 -11.80 14.24 7.21
CA TRP A 368 -10.54 13.65 6.78
C TRP A 368 -9.94 14.41 5.59
N ASN A 369 -8.71 14.11 5.28
CA ASN A 369 -8.06 14.55 4.05
C ASN A 369 -7.22 13.42 3.43
N ALA A 370 -6.79 13.58 2.19
CA ALA A 370 -6.07 12.55 1.46
C ALA A 370 -4.73 12.20 2.14
N LYS A 371 -4.06 13.19 2.73
CA LYS A 371 -2.81 13.00 3.48
C LYS A 371 -3.00 12.12 4.70
N PHE A 372 -4.03 12.35 5.50
CA PHE A 372 -4.31 11.56 6.71
C PHE A 372 -4.67 10.13 6.36
N LEU A 373 -5.53 9.93 5.36
CA LEU A 373 -5.89 8.60 4.89
C LEU A 373 -4.66 7.81 4.41
N ARG A 374 -3.74 8.49 3.72
CA ARG A 374 -2.50 7.88 3.28
C ARG A 374 -1.56 7.56 4.43
N ALA A 375 -1.48 8.43 5.44
CA ALA A 375 -0.69 8.24 6.65
C ALA A 375 -1.16 7.00 7.43
N VAL A 376 -2.47 6.82 7.66
CA VAL A 376 -3.03 5.60 8.29
C VAL A 376 -2.60 4.35 7.54
N GLN A 377 -2.68 4.35 6.20
CA GLN A 377 -2.22 3.20 5.40
C GLN A 377 -0.73 2.90 5.65
N ARG A 378 0.11 3.94 5.73
CA ARG A 378 1.56 3.76 6.01
C ARG A 378 1.83 3.19 7.39
N MET A 379 1.11 3.62 8.42
CA MET A 379 1.20 3.09 9.79
C MET A 379 0.78 1.62 9.87
N LEU A 380 -0.20 1.20 9.07
CA LEU A 380 -0.71 -0.18 9.07
C LEU A 380 0.15 -1.18 8.28
N VAL A 381 1.08 -0.72 7.43
CA VAL A 381 1.93 -1.60 6.61
C VAL A 381 2.76 -2.59 7.45
N PRO A 382 3.46 -2.18 8.54
CA PRO A 382 4.30 -3.10 9.32
C PRO A 382 3.52 -4.27 9.93
N THR A 383 2.25 -4.09 10.24
CA THR A 383 1.37 -5.06 10.89
C THR A 383 0.40 -5.76 9.93
N GLN A 384 0.53 -5.50 8.62
CA GLN A 384 -0.37 -6.07 7.61
C GLN A 384 -1.85 -5.71 7.85
N GLY A 385 -2.10 -4.46 8.23
CA GLY A 385 -3.44 -3.91 8.44
C GLY A 385 -3.97 -4.00 9.88
N LYS A 386 -3.18 -4.48 10.84
CA LYS A 386 -3.58 -4.51 12.26
C LYS A 386 -3.21 -3.19 12.94
N GLY A 387 -4.18 -2.45 13.43
CA GLY A 387 -3.95 -1.21 14.19
C GLY A 387 -3.57 -1.49 15.64
N VAL A 388 -4.16 -2.51 16.26
CA VAL A 388 -3.84 -2.95 17.61
C VAL A 388 -3.21 -4.33 17.58
N CYS A 389 -1.95 -4.43 18.01
CA CYS A 389 -1.22 -5.69 18.19
C CYS A 389 -0.69 -5.84 19.62
N SER A 390 -0.22 -4.73 20.21
CA SER A 390 0.23 -4.60 21.60
C SER A 390 0.24 -3.12 21.96
N ARG A 391 0.19 -2.81 23.25
CA ARG A 391 0.27 -1.43 23.75
C ARG A 391 1.55 -0.74 23.27
N SER A 392 2.69 -1.36 23.47
CA SER A 392 3.98 -0.75 23.10
C SER A 392 4.10 -0.47 21.60
N PHE A 393 3.53 -1.33 20.75
CA PHE A 393 3.46 -1.06 19.32
C PHE A 393 2.51 0.09 19.01
N PHE A 394 1.33 0.11 19.63
CA PHE A 394 0.33 1.14 19.39
C PHE A 394 0.86 2.53 19.76
N GLU A 395 1.42 2.69 20.97
CA GLU A 395 2.00 3.94 21.44
C GLU A 395 3.17 4.42 20.56
N ALA A 396 4.01 3.49 20.10
CA ALA A 396 5.12 3.83 19.20
C ALA A 396 4.66 4.26 17.81
N ASP A 397 3.59 3.65 17.27
CA ASP A 397 3.16 3.86 15.88
C ASP A 397 2.03 4.90 15.78
N PHE A 398 1.10 4.93 16.73
CA PHE A 398 -0.06 5.83 16.72
C PHE A 398 0.04 7.00 17.69
N GLY A 399 0.98 7.00 18.64
CA GLY A 399 1.15 8.06 19.63
C GLY A 399 0.56 7.72 20.99
N LEU A 400 0.78 8.64 21.97
CA LEU A 400 0.30 8.47 23.34
C LEU A 400 -1.14 8.97 23.54
N ASP A 401 -1.56 9.90 22.70
CA ASP A 401 -2.89 10.50 22.69
C ASP A 401 -3.35 10.85 21.26
N ALA A 402 -4.56 11.36 21.12
CA ALA A 402 -5.14 11.72 19.84
C ALA A 402 -4.40 12.89 19.15
N ASP A 403 -3.82 13.81 19.92
CA ASP A 403 -3.05 14.93 19.38
C ASP A 403 -1.73 14.44 18.78
N ASP A 404 -1.04 13.53 19.46
CA ASP A 404 0.14 12.82 18.93
C ASP A 404 -0.21 12.08 17.64
N PHE A 405 -1.36 11.42 17.59
CA PHE A 405 -1.82 10.72 16.40
C PHE A 405 -2.01 11.68 15.23
N VAL A 406 -2.73 12.80 15.42
CA VAL A 406 -2.92 13.82 14.38
C VAL A 406 -1.58 14.41 13.93
N ARG A 407 -0.67 14.63 14.87
CA ARG A 407 0.70 15.05 14.56
C ARG A 407 1.41 14.05 13.65
N TYR A 408 1.32 12.74 13.94
CA TYR A 408 1.92 11.72 13.09
C TYR A 408 1.22 11.57 11.73
N LEU A 409 -0.11 11.75 11.67
CA LEU A 409 -0.84 11.78 10.40
C LEU A 409 -0.36 12.94 9.51
N SER A 410 0.01 14.07 10.12
CA SER A 410 0.53 15.22 9.41
C SER A 410 1.97 15.03 8.91
N MET A 411 2.76 14.11 9.47
CA MET A 411 4.17 13.92 9.13
C MET A 411 4.39 13.42 7.69
N PRO A 412 5.49 13.80 6.99
CA PRO A 412 5.82 13.23 5.67
C PRO A 412 5.86 11.70 5.68
N GLU A 413 5.31 11.05 4.64
CA GLU A 413 5.18 9.57 4.58
C GLU A 413 6.50 8.81 4.82
N ARG A 414 7.59 9.32 4.27
CA ARG A 414 8.91 8.73 4.46
C ARG A 414 9.31 8.74 5.95
N LEU A 415 9.04 9.85 6.64
CA LEU A 415 9.35 10.00 8.04
C LEU A 415 8.45 9.16 8.94
N ILE A 416 7.15 9.03 8.61
CA ILE A 416 6.24 8.08 9.28
C ILE A 416 6.85 6.67 9.29
N ALA A 417 7.30 6.21 8.12
CA ALA A 417 7.89 4.87 7.98
C ALA A 417 9.22 4.71 8.73
N ALA A 418 9.96 5.81 8.94
CA ALA A 418 11.26 5.82 9.61
C ALA A 418 11.19 5.92 11.14
N ARG A 419 10.01 6.23 11.74
CA ARG A 419 9.86 6.36 13.21
C ARG A 419 10.20 5.08 13.97
N GLY A 420 9.96 3.92 13.38
CA GLY A 420 10.25 2.64 13.99
C GLY A 420 11.75 2.34 14.06
N LYS A 421 12.12 1.38 14.92
CA LYS A 421 13.51 0.88 14.99
C LYS A 421 13.90 0.22 13.67
N ILE A 422 15.15 0.47 13.24
CA ILE A 422 15.69 -0.21 12.07
C ILE A 422 15.77 -1.71 12.33
N SER A 423 15.17 -2.52 11.45
CA SER A 423 15.27 -3.97 11.55
C SER A 423 16.67 -4.43 11.18
N THR A 424 17.29 -5.25 12.04
CA THR A 424 18.57 -5.90 11.79
C THR A 424 18.43 -7.20 11.00
N THR A 425 17.18 -7.67 10.81
CA THR A 425 16.88 -8.87 10.03
C THR A 425 16.14 -8.47 8.77
N SER A 426 16.65 -8.91 7.60
CA SER A 426 15.93 -8.77 6.35
C SER A 426 14.62 -9.58 6.41
N ARG A 427 13.48 -8.91 6.38
CA ARG A 427 12.18 -9.57 6.15
C ARG A 427 12.06 -9.87 4.64
N GLY A 428 12.75 -10.89 4.16
CA GLY A 428 12.68 -11.30 2.78
C GLY A 428 13.66 -12.42 2.43
N LYS A 429 13.46 -13.07 1.30
CA LYS A 429 14.25 -14.21 0.82
C LYS A 429 15.67 -13.87 0.32
N THR A 430 16.08 -12.61 0.36
CA THR A 430 17.42 -12.15 -0.03
C THR A 430 18.18 -11.69 1.19
N SER A 431 19.32 -12.30 1.44
CA SER A 431 20.27 -11.86 2.47
C SER A 431 20.85 -10.50 2.07
N GLU A 432 20.55 -9.46 2.87
CA GLU A 432 21.17 -8.14 2.73
C GLU A 432 22.65 -8.23 3.08
N THR A 433 23.52 -7.65 2.25
CA THR A 433 24.95 -7.56 2.58
C THR A 433 25.20 -6.56 3.70
N ALA A 434 26.35 -6.68 4.39
CA ALA A 434 26.74 -5.72 5.42
C ALA A 434 26.84 -4.28 4.87
N GLU A 435 27.27 -4.11 3.63
CA GLU A 435 27.34 -2.83 2.95
C GLU A 435 25.94 -2.24 2.68
N GLN A 436 25.04 -3.05 2.13
CA GLN A 436 23.63 -2.64 1.91
C GLN A 436 22.95 -2.26 3.23
N PHE A 437 23.22 -2.99 4.32
CA PHE A 437 22.72 -2.63 5.64
C PHE A 437 23.30 -1.30 6.13
N ALA A 438 24.60 -1.05 5.93
CA ALA A 438 25.24 0.21 6.33
C ALA A 438 24.65 1.42 5.58
N ILE A 439 24.40 1.30 4.27
CA ILE A 439 23.73 2.35 3.47
C ILE A 439 22.31 2.60 3.99
N ARG A 440 21.54 1.54 4.19
CA ARG A 440 20.16 1.66 4.73
C ARG A 440 20.15 2.27 6.12
N LYS A 441 21.10 1.90 6.98
CA LYS A 441 21.26 2.47 8.33
C LYS A 441 21.59 3.96 8.30
N ALA A 442 22.51 4.37 7.44
CA ALA A 442 22.85 5.79 7.28
C ALA A 442 21.66 6.62 6.78
N GLY A 443 20.86 6.08 5.85
CA GLY A 443 19.61 6.70 5.40
C GLY A 443 18.59 6.83 6.53
N TRP A 444 18.42 5.79 7.34
CA TRP A 444 17.53 5.81 8.51
C TRP A 444 17.99 6.83 9.57
N GLU A 445 19.29 6.90 9.86
CA GLU A 445 19.85 7.90 10.81
C GLU A 445 19.60 9.34 10.34
N ARG A 446 19.69 9.60 9.03
CA ARG A 446 19.31 10.90 8.45
C ARG A 446 17.82 11.19 8.62
N ASP A 447 16.97 10.20 8.39
CA ASP A 447 15.52 10.37 8.57
C ASP A 447 15.16 10.61 10.03
N GLN A 448 15.88 10.04 11.02
CA GLN A 448 15.69 10.37 12.45
C GLN A 448 15.94 11.87 12.71
N LYS A 449 17.00 12.44 12.20
CA LYS A 449 17.28 13.87 12.36
C LYS A 449 16.24 14.75 11.67
N LYS A 450 15.75 14.36 10.49
CA LYS A 450 14.62 15.07 9.85
C LYS A 450 13.34 14.99 10.67
N ILE A 451 13.09 13.87 11.36
CA ILE A 451 11.96 13.73 12.30
C ILE A 451 12.11 14.73 13.45
N ASP A 452 13.31 14.88 14.01
CA ASP A 452 13.57 15.83 15.11
C ASP A 452 13.32 17.28 14.63
N VAL A 453 13.83 17.65 13.45
CA VAL A 453 13.58 18.96 12.84
C VAL A 453 12.07 19.16 12.59
N TRP A 454 11.39 18.17 11.99
CA TRP A 454 9.97 18.27 11.72
C TRP A 454 9.15 18.44 13.00
N ASN A 455 9.43 17.67 14.06
CA ASN A 455 8.76 17.81 15.35
C ASN A 455 8.98 19.20 15.96
N GLY A 456 10.20 19.73 15.88
CA GLY A 456 10.52 21.06 16.38
C GLY A 456 9.77 22.18 15.65
N LEU A 457 9.61 22.05 14.33
CA LEU A 457 8.82 22.99 13.53
C LEU A 457 7.32 22.83 13.78
N TYR A 458 6.81 21.59 13.86
CA TYR A 458 5.39 21.33 14.12
C TYR A 458 4.93 21.92 15.45
N ALA A 459 5.76 21.82 16.49
CA ALA A 459 5.48 22.41 17.81
C ALA A 459 5.35 23.94 17.79
N GLN A 460 5.90 24.62 16.77
CA GLN A 460 5.86 26.07 16.60
C GLN A 460 4.63 26.56 15.82
N LEU A 461 3.85 25.66 15.19
CA LEU A 461 2.73 26.06 14.32
C LEU A 461 1.66 26.89 15.04
N GLY A 462 1.33 26.57 16.29
CA GLY A 462 0.33 27.33 17.04
C GLY A 462 -0.97 27.54 16.24
N ASN A 463 -1.31 28.80 16.00
CA ASN A 463 -2.51 29.17 15.23
C ASN A 463 -2.41 28.86 13.71
N GLU A 464 -1.23 28.53 13.18
CA GLU A 464 -1.05 28.16 11.78
C GLU A 464 -1.32 26.67 11.51
N HIS A 465 -1.69 25.88 12.52
CA HIS A 465 -1.86 24.44 12.42
C HIS A 465 -2.87 24.04 11.37
N ASP A 466 -4.07 24.62 11.41
CA ASP A 466 -5.16 24.24 10.48
C ASP A 466 -4.83 24.65 9.05
N ASP A 467 -4.22 25.82 8.85
CA ASP A 467 -3.75 26.26 7.54
C ASP A 467 -2.68 25.31 6.98
N PHE A 468 -1.78 24.83 7.84
CA PHE A 468 -0.76 23.86 7.44
C PHE A 468 -1.37 22.49 7.09
N VAL A 469 -2.32 21.99 7.88
CA VAL A 469 -3.04 20.73 7.58
C VAL A 469 -3.78 20.84 6.26
N ASN A 470 -4.41 21.97 5.98
CA ASN A 470 -5.06 22.23 4.69
C ASN A 470 -4.04 22.28 3.54
N LEU A 471 -2.87 22.90 3.74
CA LEU A 471 -1.80 22.99 2.74
C LEU A 471 -1.30 21.63 2.27
N ILE A 472 -1.21 20.65 3.18
CA ILE A 472 -0.71 19.31 2.88
C ILE A 472 -1.83 18.30 2.57
N GLY A 473 -3.09 18.69 2.73
CA GLY A 473 -4.26 17.81 2.79
C GLY A 473 -4.54 17.03 1.51
N ASP A 474 -4.19 17.56 0.34
CA ASP A 474 -4.34 16.89 -0.96
C ASP A 474 -3.33 15.75 -1.19
N ASN A 475 -2.30 15.66 -0.35
CA ASN A 475 -1.19 14.72 -0.48
C ASN A 475 -0.39 14.87 -1.79
N GLU A 476 -0.45 16.05 -2.40
CA GLU A 476 0.29 16.42 -3.62
C GLU A 476 1.31 17.50 -3.31
N TYR A 477 2.60 17.15 -3.38
CA TYR A 477 3.70 18.04 -2.98
C TYR A 477 4.45 18.54 -4.20
N LEU A 478 4.01 19.68 -4.73
CA LEU A 478 4.58 20.32 -5.91
C LEU A 478 5.61 21.39 -5.51
N PRO A 479 6.78 21.47 -6.19
CA PRO A 479 7.81 22.45 -5.88
C PRO A 479 7.32 23.90 -5.95
N GLU A 480 6.49 24.24 -6.92
CA GLU A 480 5.93 25.59 -7.14
C GLU A 480 5.06 26.06 -5.98
N LYS A 481 4.43 25.18 -5.22
CA LYS A 481 3.65 25.58 -4.02
C LYS A 481 4.52 26.32 -3.00
N VAL A 482 5.82 25.99 -2.88
CA VAL A 482 6.75 26.69 -1.98
C VAL A 482 6.81 28.17 -2.25
N LEU A 483 6.69 28.59 -3.52
CA LEU A 483 6.76 30.00 -3.92
C LEU A 483 5.55 30.79 -3.43
N SER A 484 4.39 30.16 -3.27
CA SER A 484 3.13 30.79 -2.84
C SER A 484 2.89 30.75 -1.33
N ILE A 485 3.62 29.94 -0.57
CA ILE A 485 3.49 29.87 0.90
C ILE A 485 4.01 31.18 1.52
N SER A 486 3.17 31.85 2.31
CA SER A 486 3.56 33.13 2.97
C SER A 486 4.36 32.90 4.24
N SER A 487 3.95 31.94 5.09
CA SER A 487 4.60 31.62 6.35
C SER A 487 5.96 30.98 6.12
N VAL A 488 6.99 31.55 6.76
CA VAL A 488 8.35 30.98 6.74
C VAL A 488 8.38 29.61 7.40
N LEU A 489 7.63 29.44 8.48
CA LEU A 489 7.53 28.17 9.21
C LEU A 489 6.92 27.07 8.33
N GLN A 490 5.76 27.35 7.74
CA GLN A 490 5.08 26.40 6.84
C GLN A 490 5.94 26.09 5.60
N LYS A 491 6.67 27.08 5.09
CA LYS A 491 7.59 26.92 3.96
C LYS A 491 8.70 25.90 4.31
N LYS A 492 9.37 26.07 5.45
CA LYS A 492 10.40 25.14 5.94
C LYS A 492 9.82 23.73 6.12
N MET A 493 8.66 23.62 6.74
CA MET A 493 7.99 22.33 6.92
C MET A 493 7.65 21.67 5.58
N TYR A 494 7.15 22.44 4.62
CA TYR A 494 6.75 21.90 3.31
C TYR A 494 7.94 21.33 2.52
N LEU A 495 9.17 21.86 2.70
CA LEU A 495 10.37 21.30 2.06
C LEU A 495 10.63 19.84 2.46
N LEU A 496 10.24 19.42 3.65
CA LEU A 496 10.39 18.04 4.13
C LEU A 496 9.42 17.03 3.42
N TYR A 497 8.37 17.54 2.74
CA TYR A 497 7.45 16.70 1.97
C TYR A 497 7.91 16.52 0.52
N LEU A 498 8.80 17.36 0.03
CA LEU A 498 9.32 17.22 -1.32
C LEU A 498 10.23 15.99 -1.42
N THR A 499 10.05 15.20 -2.48
CA THR A 499 11.05 14.21 -2.86
C THR A 499 12.33 14.91 -3.28
N THR A 500 13.48 14.24 -3.18
CA THR A 500 14.77 14.86 -3.56
C THR A 500 14.79 15.41 -5.00
N PRO A 501 14.23 14.71 -6.02
CA PRO A 501 14.13 15.29 -7.36
C PRO A 501 13.25 16.56 -7.41
N ARG A 502 12.15 16.60 -6.66
CA ARG A 502 11.28 17.79 -6.58
C ARG A 502 11.97 18.95 -5.87
N LEU A 503 12.74 18.65 -4.82
CA LEU A 503 13.55 19.66 -4.14
C LEU A 503 14.60 20.27 -5.08
N VAL A 504 15.30 19.45 -5.87
CA VAL A 504 16.25 19.94 -6.89
C VAL A 504 15.52 20.75 -7.97
N SER A 505 14.31 20.34 -8.37
CA SER A 505 13.48 21.14 -9.28
C SER A 505 13.16 22.52 -8.72
N LEU A 506 12.81 22.58 -7.43
CA LEU A 506 12.58 23.86 -6.73
C LEU A 506 13.82 24.77 -6.78
N LEU A 507 15.03 24.22 -6.55
CA LEU A 507 16.26 25.02 -6.58
C LEU A 507 16.43 25.75 -7.91
N GLY A 508 16.04 25.12 -9.04
CA GLY A 508 16.08 25.75 -10.36
C GLY A 508 14.99 26.79 -10.62
N MET A 509 13.94 26.83 -9.81
CA MET A 509 12.84 27.81 -9.93
C MET A 509 13.05 29.06 -9.07
N LEU A 510 13.97 29.02 -8.10
CA LEU A 510 14.16 30.09 -7.15
C LEU A 510 14.90 31.28 -7.76
N ASP A 511 14.31 32.47 -7.63
CA ASP A 511 15.05 33.72 -7.84
C ASP A 511 16.04 33.94 -6.68
N LYS A 512 17.34 34.04 -7.01
CA LYS A 512 18.44 34.18 -6.04
C LYS A 512 18.29 35.43 -5.16
N SER A 513 17.59 36.45 -5.61
CA SER A 513 17.34 37.68 -4.86
C SER A 513 16.08 37.60 -3.98
N SER A 514 15.29 36.55 -4.09
CA SER A 514 14.03 36.43 -3.37
C SER A 514 14.22 36.02 -1.90
N PRO A 515 13.37 36.52 -0.99
CA PRO A 515 13.36 36.05 0.40
C PRO A 515 13.15 34.55 0.53
N THR A 516 12.38 33.97 -0.39
CA THR A 516 12.14 32.52 -0.44
C THR A 516 13.44 31.74 -0.70
N CYS A 517 14.31 32.24 -1.58
CA CYS A 517 15.61 31.62 -1.83
C CYS A 517 16.48 31.61 -0.57
N THR A 518 16.51 32.71 0.17
CA THR A 518 17.24 32.80 1.45
C THR A 518 16.73 31.77 2.45
N VAL A 519 15.40 31.71 2.65
CA VAL A 519 14.78 30.72 3.58
C VAL A 519 15.10 29.27 3.18
N VAL A 520 14.97 28.94 1.89
CA VAL A 520 15.26 27.57 1.40
C VAL A 520 16.73 27.24 1.59
N LYS A 521 17.63 28.19 1.30
CA LYS A 521 19.08 28.00 1.43
C LYS A 521 19.48 27.76 2.88
N GLU A 522 19.10 28.67 3.78
CA GLU A 522 19.40 28.55 5.23
C GLU A 522 18.84 27.24 5.80
N PHE A 523 17.60 26.89 5.45
CA PHE A 523 16.99 25.65 5.93
C PHE A 523 17.73 24.41 5.47
N VAL A 524 18.06 24.31 4.18
CA VAL A 524 18.74 23.14 3.60
C VAL A 524 20.20 23.05 4.02
N GLU A 525 20.90 24.18 4.20
CA GLU A 525 22.31 24.16 4.57
C GLU A 525 22.57 24.08 6.07
N GLU A 526 21.72 24.71 6.90
CA GLU A 526 22.01 24.93 8.31
C GLU A 526 21.02 24.23 9.25
N GLU A 527 19.71 24.32 8.97
CA GLU A 527 18.69 23.81 9.90
C GLU A 527 18.36 22.32 9.65
N CYS A 528 18.41 21.86 8.40
CA CYS A 528 18.18 20.47 8.01
C CYS A 528 19.19 19.99 6.95
N PRO A 529 20.48 19.92 7.32
CA PRO A 529 21.56 19.55 6.39
C PRO A 529 21.40 18.13 5.79
N GLU A 530 20.53 17.32 6.36
CA GLU A 530 20.16 16.00 5.80
C GLU A 530 19.49 16.10 4.43
N LEU A 531 18.75 17.19 4.16
CA LEU A 531 18.19 17.46 2.82
C LEU A 531 19.31 17.75 1.81
N TYR A 532 20.30 18.52 2.24
CA TYR A 532 21.50 18.78 1.42
C TYR A 532 22.24 17.49 1.08
N LEU A 533 22.42 16.60 2.06
CA LEU A 533 23.06 15.30 1.84
C LEU A 533 22.24 14.42 0.89
N ASP A 534 20.91 14.43 0.98
CA ASP A 534 20.06 13.69 0.02
C ASP A 534 20.21 14.24 -1.40
N ILE A 535 20.34 15.57 -1.56
CA ILE A 535 20.60 16.19 -2.87
C ILE A 535 21.96 15.76 -3.40
N LEU A 536 23.00 15.77 -2.56
CA LEU A 536 24.34 15.32 -2.93
C LEU A 536 24.34 13.86 -3.40
N ASP A 537 23.63 12.97 -2.69
CA ASP A 537 23.49 11.56 -3.09
C ASP A 537 22.83 11.46 -4.46
N LEU A 538 21.71 12.16 -4.69
CA LEU A 538 21.01 12.16 -5.97
C LEU A 538 21.90 12.66 -7.11
N VAL A 539 22.63 13.76 -6.89
CA VAL A 539 23.53 14.33 -7.92
C VAL A 539 24.68 13.37 -8.22
N SER A 540 25.18 12.65 -7.22
CA SER A 540 26.30 11.71 -7.39
C SER A 540 25.91 10.39 -8.07
N GLU A 541 24.65 9.95 -7.93
CA GLU A 541 24.18 8.63 -8.40
C GLU A 541 23.54 8.65 -9.79
N SER A 542 23.09 9.82 -10.29
CA SER A 542 22.27 9.87 -11.49
C SER A 542 23.07 9.97 -12.80
N GLU A 543 23.01 8.93 -13.64
CA GLU A 543 23.59 8.94 -14.99
C GLU A 543 22.71 9.62 -16.06
N VAL A 544 21.39 9.55 -15.94
CA VAL A 544 20.45 9.94 -17.01
C VAL A 544 19.87 11.35 -16.81
N GLN A 545 19.76 11.83 -15.57
CA GLN A 545 19.25 13.17 -15.24
C GLN A 545 20.37 14.15 -14.84
N GLN A 546 21.62 13.80 -15.07
CA GLN A 546 22.78 14.52 -14.59
C GLN A 546 22.80 16.00 -14.98
N ASN A 547 22.40 16.35 -16.21
CA ASN A 547 22.50 17.74 -16.67
C ASN A 547 21.59 18.69 -15.91
N TYR A 548 20.32 18.33 -15.71
CA TYR A 548 19.35 19.19 -15.00
C TYR A 548 19.61 19.23 -13.50
N VAL A 549 19.76 18.06 -12.89
CA VAL A 549 20.00 17.91 -11.44
C VAL A 549 21.32 18.58 -11.06
N PHE A 550 22.38 18.31 -11.80
CA PHE A 550 23.70 18.90 -11.58
C PHE A 550 23.67 20.43 -11.78
N ARG A 551 23.06 20.92 -12.85
CA ARG A 551 22.96 22.35 -13.12
C ARG A 551 22.26 23.10 -11.99
N ASN A 552 21.08 22.65 -11.58
CA ASN A 552 20.34 23.28 -10.49
C ASN A 552 21.11 23.24 -9.17
N PHE A 553 21.81 22.15 -8.91
CA PHE A 553 22.65 22.01 -7.73
C PHE A 553 23.81 23.01 -7.72
N VAL A 554 24.56 23.10 -8.82
CA VAL A 554 25.72 24.02 -8.95
C VAL A 554 25.26 25.47 -8.94
N ASP A 555 24.19 25.80 -9.66
CA ASP A 555 23.65 27.16 -9.71
C ASP A 555 23.21 27.64 -8.32
N PHE A 556 22.66 26.74 -7.49
CA PHE A 556 22.17 27.09 -6.17
C PHE A 556 23.28 27.13 -5.10
N PHE A 557 24.09 26.09 -5.00
CA PHE A 557 25.11 25.93 -3.95
C PHE A 557 26.50 26.49 -4.33
N GLY A 558 26.71 26.81 -5.60
CA GLY A 558 27.95 27.39 -6.09
C GLY A 558 29.19 26.57 -5.79
N ARG A 559 30.32 27.24 -5.52
CA ARG A 559 31.63 26.59 -5.30
C ARG A 559 31.60 25.61 -4.14
N LYS A 560 30.95 25.92 -3.03
CA LYS A 560 30.84 25.01 -1.86
C LYS A 560 30.17 23.69 -2.27
N GLY A 561 29.04 23.76 -2.97
CA GLY A 561 28.32 22.58 -3.42
C GLY A 561 29.15 21.68 -4.33
N VAL A 562 29.93 22.28 -5.22
CA VAL A 562 30.83 21.51 -6.11
C VAL A 562 31.94 20.82 -5.33
N VAL A 563 32.57 21.51 -4.37
CA VAL A 563 33.61 20.88 -3.53
C VAL A 563 33.03 19.71 -2.73
N ASP A 564 31.86 19.89 -2.15
CA ASP A 564 31.17 18.83 -1.39
C ASP A 564 30.80 17.64 -2.29
N LEU A 565 30.29 17.90 -3.49
CA LEU A 565 29.99 16.87 -4.49
C LEU A 565 31.24 16.10 -4.88
N LEU A 566 32.35 16.79 -5.18
CA LEU A 566 33.63 16.16 -5.53
C LEU A 566 34.14 15.28 -4.40
N THR A 567 34.07 15.77 -3.17
CA THR A 567 34.44 15.00 -1.98
C THR A 567 33.58 13.74 -1.83
N ARG A 568 32.29 13.85 -2.11
CA ARG A 568 31.36 12.72 -2.07
C ARG A 568 31.70 11.69 -3.12
N LEU A 569 31.89 12.12 -4.35
CA LEU A 569 32.26 11.25 -5.49
C LEU A 569 33.58 10.51 -5.23
N ASN A 570 34.56 11.19 -4.66
CA ASN A 570 35.85 10.57 -4.31
C ASN A 570 35.67 9.45 -3.28
N LYS A 571 34.84 9.63 -2.28
CA LYS A 571 34.56 8.59 -1.28
C LYS A 571 33.83 7.37 -1.86
N ILE A 572 32.97 7.58 -2.86
CA ILE A 572 32.21 6.50 -3.52
C ILE A 572 33.07 5.74 -4.53
N ASP A 573 33.85 6.47 -5.36
CA ASP A 573 34.60 5.88 -6.49
C ASP A 573 35.90 5.17 -6.10
N LEU A 574 36.46 5.47 -4.92
CA LEU A 574 37.67 4.81 -4.43
C LEU A 574 37.55 3.28 -4.28
N ALA A 575 36.32 2.79 -4.16
CA ALA A 575 36.05 1.35 -4.03
C ALA A 575 35.79 0.63 -5.37
N ALA A 576 35.40 1.36 -6.44
CA ALA A 576 34.81 0.74 -7.64
C ALA A 576 35.63 0.79 -8.91
N ASP A 577 36.63 1.68 -9.07
CA ASP A 577 37.25 1.91 -10.38
C ASP A 577 38.79 1.81 -10.39
N LYS A 578 39.31 0.73 -11.01
CA LYS A 578 40.74 0.51 -11.20
C LYS A 578 41.42 1.58 -12.09
N GLN A 579 40.70 2.29 -12.94
CA GLN A 579 41.23 3.38 -13.77
C GLN A 579 41.49 4.64 -12.95
N LEU A 580 40.63 4.95 -11.96
CA LEU A 580 40.79 6.10 -11.09
C LEU A 580 42.01 6.00 -10.18
N THR A 581 42.41 4.79 -9.78
CA THR A 581 43.62 4.54 -8.99
C THR A 581 44.89 4.99 -9.78
N LYS A 582 44.85 4.92 -11.09
CA LYS A 582 45.94 5.36 -11.95
C LYS A 582 46.07 6.88 -11.95
N TRP A 583 44.97 7.61 -11.96
CA TRP A 583 44.95 9.07 -11.91
C TRP A 583 45.28 9.60 -10.51
N ASP A 584 44.83 8.98 -9.43
CA ASP A 584 45.27 9.28 -8.07
C ASP A 584 46.80 9.20 -7.92
N THR A 585 47.37 8.19 -8.53
CA THR A 585 48.81 8.00 -8.51
C THR A 585 49.54 9.11 -9.29
N ILE A 586 48.98 9.52 -10.43
CA ILE A 586 49.53 10.62 -11.24
C ILE A 586 49.38 11.96 -10.53
N ALA A 587 48.23 12.27 -9.96
CA ALA A 587 47.99 13.52 -9.26
C ALA A 587 48.90 13.67 -8.04
N LYS A 588 49.07 12.62 -7.24
CA LYS A 588 50.03 12.59 -6.11
C LYS A 588 51.50 12.75 -6.59
N LYS A 589 51.86 12.13 -7.70
CA LYS A 589 53.21 12.23 -8.27
C LYS A 589 53.53 13.63 -8.78
N GLU A 590 52.53 14.32 -9.32
CA GLU A 590 52.63 15.67 -9.87
C GLU A 590 52.47 16.77 -8.82
N GLY A 591 52.25 16.43 -7.55
CA GLY A 591 52.09 17.40 -6.45
C GLY A 591 50.83 18.28 -6.58
N ILE A 592 49.78 17.77 -7.19
CA ILE A 592 48.53 18.49 -7.42
C ILE A 592 47.68 18.47 -6.13
N GLY A 593 47.16 19.63 -5.73
CA GLY A 593 46.27 19.74 -4.57
C GLY A 593 45.02 18.89 -4.73
N TYR A 594 44.52 18.37 -3.63
CA TYR A 594 43.33 17.50 -3.61
C TYR A 594 42.10 18.13 -4.30
N ILE A 595 41.83 19.44 -4.07
CA ILE A 595 40.73 20.18 -4.71
C ILE A 595 40.93 20.28 -6.22
N ASP A 596 42.17 20.55 -6.69
CA ASP A 596 42.49 20.66 -8.12
C ASP A 596 42.28 19.35 -8.84
N PHE A 597 42.71 18.27 -8.21
CA PHE A 597 42.50 16.92 -8.72
C PHE A 597 41.02 16.56 -8.83
N GLU A 598 40.24 16.88 -7.82
CA GLU A 598 38.80 16.59 -7.79
C GLU A 598 38.01 17.40 -8.84
N LEU A 599 38.39 18.65 -9.11
CA LEU A 599 37.81 19.44 -10.19
C LEU A 599 38.11 18.83 -11.57
N VAL A 600 39.28 18.31 -11.77
CA VAL A 600 39.62 17.58 -13.00
C VAL A 600 38.84 16.29 -13.12
N ARG A 601 38.53 15.59 -12.03
CA ARG A 601 37.69 14.39 -12.03
C ARG A 601 36.25 14.69 -12.45
N VAL A 602 35.64 15.78 -11.95
CA VAL A 602 34.30 16.20 -12.42
C VAL A 602 34.34 16.58 -13.90
N TYR A 603 35.33 17.37 -14.29
CA TYR A 603 35.52 17.73 -15.67
C TYR A 603 35.66 16.49 -16.53
N ARG A 604 36.43 15.47 -16.10
CA ARG A 604 36.59 14.19 -16.78
C ARG A 604 35.29 13.41 -16.99
N ARG A 605 34.34 13.46 -16.06
CA ARG A 605 33.02 12.85 -16.27
C ARG A 605 32.20 13.52 -17.35
N PHE A 606 32.46 14.80 -17.61
CA PHE A 606 31.80 15.56 -18.66
C PHE A 606 32.57 15.56 -19.96
N VAL A 607 33.89 15.44 -19.86
CA VAL A 607 34.85 15.53 -20.94
C VAL A 607 35.77 14.34 -20.83
N ASP A 608 35.75 13.36 -21.66
CA ASP A 608 36.64 12.21 -21.57
C ASP A 608 38.11 12.67 -21.70
N LEU A 609 38.76 12.98 -20.55
CA LEU A 609 40.14 13.47 -20.48
C LEU A 609 41.21 12.37 -20.62
N ASP A 610 40.86 11.10 -20.83
CA ASP A 610 41.80 10.00 -21.04
C ASP A 610 42.70 10.22 -22.25
N VAL A 611 42.39 11.19 -23.10
CA VAL A 611 43.11 11.56 -24.30
C VAL A 611 44.13 12.72 -24.11
N LEU A 612 44.11 13.43 -22.96
CA LEU A 612 45.05 14.52 -22.68
C LEU A 612 46.38 13.98 -22.13
N PRO A 613 47.54 14.41 -22.66
CA PRO A 613 48.82 14.11 -22.06
C PRO A 613 48.92 14.59 -20.63
N ALA A 614 49.66 13.86 -19.77
CA ALA A 614 49.81 14.20 -18.34
C ALA A 614 50.42 15.61 -18.10
N GLU A 615 51.24 16.10 -19.01
CA GLU A 615 51.81 17.44 -19.00
C GLU A 615 50.78 18.56 -19.16
N ASP A 616 49.68 18.31 -19.86
CA ASP A 616 48.62 19.30 -20.10
C ASP A 616 47.60 19.37 -18.97
N HIS A 617 47.58 18.39 -18.06
CA HIS A 617 46.68 18.36 -16.94
C HIS A 617 46.89 19.53 -15.98
N LYS A 618 48.13 19.98 -15.76
CA LYS A 618 48.41 21.11 -14.87
C LYS A 618 47.87 22.43 -15.43
N ALA A 619 48.02 22.64 -16.73
CA ALA A 619 47.51 23.84 -17.40
C ALA A 619 45.94 23.86 -17.35
N ALA A 620 45.31 22.72 -17.69
CA ALA A 620 43.86 22.55 -17.64
C ALA A 620 43.29 22.75 -16.21
N GLN A 621 43.97 22.17 -15.22
CA GLN A 621 43.59 22.34 -13.82
C GLN A 621 43.68 23.79 -13.36
N LYS A 622 44.83 24.43 -13.61
CA LYS A 622 45.01 25.84 -13.21
C LYS A 622 43.95 26.72 -13.80
N TYR A 623 43.57 26.48 -15.06
CA TYR A 623 42.52 27.23 -15.72
C TYR A 623 41.16 27.00 -15.08
N ILE A 624 40.78 25.73 -14.86
CA ILE A 624 39.52 25.35 -14.22
C ILE A 624 39.42 25.93 -12.80
N MET A 625 40.49 25.96 -12.04
CA MET A 625 40.54 26.50 -10.67
C MET A 625 40.41 28.03 -10.62
N THR A 626 40.71 28.75 -11.68
CA THR A 626 40.55 30.22 -11.75
C THR A 626 39.13 30.65 -12.11
N MET A 627 38.28 29.73 -12.57
CA MET A 627 36.91 30.02 -12.95
C MET A 627 35.97 29.94 -11.75
N GLU A 628 34.98 30.80 -11.71
CA GLU A 628 33.79 30.61 -10.82
C GLU A 628 33.05 29.36 -11.29
N MET A 629 32.58 28.53 -10.34
CA MET A 629 31.96 27.24 -10.70
C MET A 629 30.62 27.36 -11.41
N THR A 630 29.89 28.45 -11.20
CA THR A 630 28.67 28.78 -11.98
C THR A 630 29.04 29.09 -13.44
N GLU A 631 30.18 29.74 -13.67
CA GLU A 631 30.74 30.04 -15.00
C GLU A 631 31.19 28.74 -15.67
N LEU A 632 31.90 27.86 -14.96
CA LEU A 632 32.33 26.56 -15.48
C LEU A 632 31.10 25.68 -15.86
N ALA A 633 30.08 25.63 -15.02
CA ALA A 633 28.86 24.86 -15.31
C ALA A 633 28.11 25.46 -16.53
N SER A 634 28.03 26.80 -16.62
CA SER A 634 27.42 27.50 -17.73
C SER A 634 28.16 27.26 -19.05
N ILE A 635 29.50 27.28 -19.01
CA ILE A 635 30.35 27.03 -20.16
C ILE A 635 30.23 25.57 -20.61
N LEU A 636 30.24 24.62 -19.68
CA LEU A 636 30.05 23.18 -19.98
C LEU A 636 28.70 22.88 -20.61
N HIS A 637 27.66 23.70 -20.31
CA HIS A 637 26.33 23.50 -20.86
C HIS A 637 26.03 24.33 -22.12
N ALA A 638 26.53 25.54 -22.21
CA ALA A 638 26.18 26.50 -23.28
C ALA A 638 27.28 26.82 -24.29
N HIS A 639 28.56 26.79 -23.88
CA HIS A 639 29.68 27.34 -24.63
C HIS A 639 30.91 26.45 -24.68
N ILE A 640 30.72 25.14 -24.95
CA ILE A 640 31.85 24.19 -25.04
C ILE A 640 32.95 24.68 -25.95
N LYS A 641 32.65 25.35 -27.06
CA LYS A 641 33.64 25.87 -27.99
C LYS A 641 34.49 27.01 -27.41
N GLU A 642 33.92 27.91 -26.62
CA GLU A 642 34.64 29.00 -25.95
C GLU A 642 35.53 28.45 -24.84
N PHE A 643 35.00 27.46 -24.08
CA PHE A 643 35.75 26.75 -23.07
C PHE A 643 36.96 25.99 -23.71
N GLU A 644 36.72 25.30 -24.81
CA GLU A 644 37.76 24.66 -25.60
C GLU A 644 38.87 25.68 -26.01
N SER A 645 38.46 26.83 -26.54
CA SER A 645 39.38 27.88 -26.96
C SER A 645 40.24 28.40 -25.80
N SER A 646 39.63 28.59 -24.65
CA SER A 646 40.30 29.08 -23.44
C SER A 646 41.24 28.03 -22.84
N LEU A 647 40.84 26.77 -22.85
CA LEU A 647 41.70 25.66 -22.42
C LEU A 647 42.87 25.45 -23.38
N LEU A 648 42.64 25.56 -24.71
CA LEU A 648 43.69 25.50 -25.73
C LEU A 648 44.72 26.62 -25.56
N ALA A 649 44.27 27.83 -25.19
CA ALA A 649 45.20 28.93 -24.89
C ALA A 649 46.04 28.71 -23.64
N ALA A 650 45.54 27.88 -22.67
CA ALA A 650 46.24 27.56 -21.42
C ALA A 650 47.24 26.38 -21.59
N ILE A 651 47.17 25.63 -22.69
CA ILE A 651 48.04 24.48 -22.97
C ILE A 651 49.18 24.88 -23.90
N ASP A 652 50.39 24.81 -23.42
CA ASP A 652 51.57 25.35 -24.12
C ASP A 652 52.15 24.43 -25.24
N ASN A 653 51.59 23.21 -25.44
CA ASN A 653 52.11 22.31 -26.47
C ASN A 653 51.08 21.94 -27.55
N GLU A 654 51.54 21.92 -28.82
CA GLU A 654 50.70 21.64 -29.99
C GLU A 654 50.00 20.27 -29.94
N LYS A 655 50.64 19.27 -29.35
CA LYS A 655 50.12 17.90 -29.29
C LYS A 655 48.96 17.80 -28.32
N GLY A 656 49.05 18.44 -27.15
CA GLY A 656 47.98 18.55 -26.18
C GLY A 656 46.78 19.35 -26.73
N GLN A 657 47.06 20.46 -27.43
CA GLN A 657 46.05 21.25 -28.11
C GLN A 657 45.30 20.43 -29.18
N ALA A 658 46.01 19.62 -29.98
CA ALA A 658 45.38 18.76 -30.98
C ALA A 658 44.51 17.68 -30.38
N LEU A 659 44.93 17.09 -29.25
CA LEU A 659 44.16 16.11 -28.51
C LEU A 659 42.90 16.73 -27.86
N LEU A 660 43.03 17.91 -27.26
CA LEU A 660 41.92 18.63 -26.68
C LEU A 660 40.84 18.97 -27.71
N ARG A 661 41.22 19.44 -28.90
CA ARG A 661 40.30 19.69 -30.03
C ARG A 661 39.57 18.42 -30.46
N LYS A 662 40.23 17.27 -30.45
CA LYS A 662 39.62 15.99 -30.79
C LYS A 662 38.61 15.57 -29.73
N VAL A 663 38.91 15.73 -28.45
CA VAL A 663 38.06 15.42 -27.31
C VAL A 663 36.85 16.33 -27.31
N SER A 664 37.04 17.64 -27.43
CA SER A 664 35.97 18.64 -27.44
C SER A 664 34.98 18.39 -28.59
N LYS A 665 35.47 18.01 -29.79
CA LYS A 665 34.59 17.65 -30.91
C LYS A 665 33.70 16.43 -30.58
N THR A 666 34.24 15.43 -29.90
CA THR A 666 33.50 14.24 -29.50
C THR A 666 32.43 14.59 -28.44
N ILE A 667 32.77 15.49 -27.51
CA ILE A 667 31.86 15.95 -26.46
C ILE A 667 30.72 16.81 -27.02
N THR A 668 31.08 17.78 -27.90
CA THR A 668 30.08 18.64 -28.55
C THR A 668 29.05 17.79 -29.29
N ASN A 669 29.49 16.76 -30.02
CA ASN A 669 28.56 15.85 -30.69
C ASN A 669 27.70 15.05 -29.73
N ASN A 670 28.22 14.61 -28.58
CA ASN A 670 27.47 13.84 -27.58
C ASN A 670 26.50 14.71 -26.78
N ILE A 671 26.87 15.96 -26.48
CA ILE A 671 26.00 16.90 -25.75
C ILE A 671 24.93 17.46 -26.68
N GLN A 672 25.28 17.81 -27.92
CA GLN A 672 24.31 18.29 -28.90
C GLN A 672 23.26 17.22 -29.23
N PHE A 673 23.68 15.96 -29.39
CA PHE A 673 22.78 14.83 -29.58
C PHE A 673 21.84 14.63 -28.37
N LYS A 674 22.31 14.82 -27.12
CA LYS A 674 21.49 14.72 -25.90
C LYS A 674 20.56 15.92 -25.72
N LEU A 675 21.01 17.13 -26.07
CA LEU A 675 20.19 18.34 -26.03
C LEU A 675 19.08 18.35 -27.10
N GLU A 676 19.37 17.90 -28.30
CA GLU A 676 18.39 17.80 -29.40
C GLU A 676 17.30 16.75 -29.09
N ASN A 677 17.64 15.64 -28.44
CA ASN A 677 16.66 14.65 -27.98
C ASN A 677 15.84 15.14 -26.78
N PHE A 678 16.35 16.08 -25.99
CA PHE A 678 15.64 16.64 -24.83
C PHE A 678 14.69 17.78 -25.21
N LEU A 679 15.05 18.58 -26.24
CA LEU A 679 14.24 19.70 -26.73
C LEU A 679 13.22 19.29 -27.81
N GLY A 680 13.33 18.06 -28.34
CA GLY A 680 12.41 17.53 -29.35
C GLY A 680 11.15 16.86 -28.80
N GLU A 681 11.02 16.75 -27.48
CA GLU A 681 9.86 16.16 -26.79
C GLU A 681 9.01 17.20 -26.00
N SER A 682 9.13 18.50 -26.28
CA SER A 682 8.30 19.55 -25.65
C SER A 682 7.17 20.01 -26.57
#